data_e8a992fd1731baf5d8791ab7fb3a6f4e
#
_entry.id   e8a992fd1731baf5d8791ab7fb3a6f4e
#
_cell.length_a   1.000
_cell.length_b   1.000
_cell.length_c   1.000
_cell.angle_alpha   90.00
_cell.angle_beta   90.00
_cell.angle_gamma   90.00
#
_symmetry.space_group_name_H-M   'P 1'
#
loop_
_entity.id
_entity.type
_entity.pdbx_description
1 polymer ?
#
loop_
_entity_poly.entity_id
_entity_poly.type
_entity_poly.pdbx_seq_one_letter_code
_entity_poly.pdbx_strand_id
1 'polypeptide(L)'
;MFHEQLTREKRSGRTTYETIIERYVKNFKELNGTLMSANPVAFPTFRPSIEAALKNNIRPSGLITGIGDFTTDTGCYRAGLVMSNVAFQAGSIDNSDCVRFCKLLVECAVERLPVICFISSGGMQTKEGAAALFTMAVINDRITRFVRDNDLPIMMFGFGDCTGGAQASFVTHPLVQSYYFTGTSMPFAGQAVVERNLPYNCMLSNYLSINPGAMRGLVKHPFSEDLDRELRRVDPGIPLPTETVEQVVDRIMSGSLKASAPLVVKRQTSEQELIRPVKRVLVHARGCTAVKLVSKAIDAGYEVVLVQSDPDMESVPADMVRDDARHSLVCIGGNTSDESYLNALSVLSIAEIEGVDALHPGIGFLSEDPNFAKLVRERSINFIGPSVFSMETMGNKSNAITTTQSIDVPVVPGSYGIVGTSASAAEIAEQVGYPVLLKAVHGGGGKGIQVVRRAEQLHGLFHQVTSEARAAFGNGDLYIEKFVTSLRHIEAQILRDTHGNTRVIGLRDCSVQRNNQKLMEESGSTMLPAHLKKLVLEYANKIADAVNYIGAGTVEFIYDVPSDAVYFMEMNTRLQVEHPVTEMVTGVDIVKTQFKIASGESIEDLQFPENGYALEVRVNAEKAVLDAEGNVSFAPTPGEITLCELPQESHIQLISMAGTGKVVSPFYDSLIIQVICHGKDRNDTVKKMLAYLQRVKIHGICTNISLIKRILVDKVFLDGVYDTTYLPDFLQRTDMKALIAEVEEASGTQGLGIDLEMLKIEGSDELKVLSPSTGIFYRTPSPTEPEFVSVGDVITADHTLCQLEAMKMFTPVNLNSFAGDKGEVYASQAKYEITRINIASGQQVNEGDLLFVIKPLVGDQQVA
;
A
#
# COMPACT_ATOMS: atom_id res chain seq x y z
N MET A 1 -43.22 -8.83 -26.66
CA MET A 1 -43.03 -9.59 -27.92
C MET A 1 -41.55 -9.95 -28.14
N PHE A 2 -40.66 -8.99 -28.39
CA PHE A 2 -39.26 -9.34 -28.66
C PHE A 2 -38.53 -9.98 -27.45
N HIS A 3 -38.70 -9.42 -26.26
CA HIS A 3 -38.14 -10.04 -25.04
C HIS A 3 -38.67 -11.44 -24.79
N GLU A 4 -39.97 -11.69 -25.01
CA GLU A 4 -40.53 -13.04 -24.90
C GLU A 4 -39.96 -14.00 -25.93
N GLN A 5 -39.64 -13.53 -27.13
CA GLN A 5 -38.94 -14.33 -28.15
C GLN A 5 -37.54 -14.69 -27.67
N LEU A 6 -36.73 -13.77 -27.21
CA LEU A 6 -35.38 -14.01 -26.64
C LEU A 6 -35.43 -15.00 -25.46
N THR A 7 -36.45 -14.87 -24.61
CA THR A 7 -36.62 -15.77 -23.46
C THR A 7 -37.01 -17.18 -23.88
N ARG A 8 -37.86 -17.32 -24.90
CA ARG A 8 -38.23 -18.62 -25.48
C ARG A 8 -37.04 -19.30 -26.16
N GLU A 9 -36.26 -18.55 -26.95
CA GLU A 9 -35.07 -19.03 -27.62
C GLU A 9 -34.04 -19.52 -26.61
N LYS A 10 -33.81 -18.78 -25.53
CA LYS A 10 -32.95 -19.23 -24.44
C LYS A 10 -33.39 -20.57 -23.85
N ARG A 11 -34.68 -20.74 -23.57
CA ARG A 11 -35.24 -21.99 -23.03
C ARG A 11 -35.16 -23.15 -24.00
N SER A 12 -35.25 -22.89 -25.30
CA SER A 12 -35.14 -23.90 -26.38
C SER A 12 -33.69 -24.21 -26.77
N GLY A 13 -32.69 -23.51 -26.21
CA GLY A 13 -31.28 -23.64 -26.57
C GLY A 13 -30.94 -23.05 -27.95
N ARG A 14 -31.81 -22.25 -28.54
CA ARG A 14 -31.55 -21.57 -29.84
C ARG A 14 -30.60 -20.40 -29.66
N THR A 15 -29.97 -19.99 -30.76
CA THR A 15 -29.03 -18.85 -30.77
C THR A 15 -29.78 -17.53 -30.72
N THR A 16 -29.75 -16.85 -29.56
CA THR A 16 -30.44 -15.57 -29.36
C THR A 16 -29.75 -14.40 -30.08
N TYR A 17 -28.46 -14.51 -30.31
CA TYR A 17 -27.67 -13.47 -30.98
C TYR A 17 -28.09 -13.30 -32.47
N GLU A 18 -28.47 -14.37 -33.15
CA GLU A 18 -28.98 -14.27 -34.52
C GLU A 18 -30.27 -13.46 -34.59
N THR A 19 -31.16 -13.64 -33.62
CA THR A 19 -32.40 -12.85 -33.51
C THR A 19 -32.12 -11.37 -33.26
N ILE A 20 -31.11 -11.07 -32.46
CA ILE A 20 -30.68 -9.69 -32.18
C ILE A 20 -30.10 -9.07 -33.46
N ILE A 21 -29.25 -9.81 -34.18
CA ILE A 21 -28.69 -9.34 -35.46
C ILE A 21 -29.81 -9.08 -36.48
N GLU A 22 -30.72 -10.04 -36.70
CA GLU A 22 -31.82 -9.85 -37.63
C GLU A 22 -32.70 -8.64 -37.30
N ARG A 23 -32.92 -8.37 -36.01
CA ARG A 23 -33.80 -7.29 -35.58
C ARG A 23 -33.16 -5.91 -35.69
N TYR A 24 -31.87 -5.79 -35.24
CA TYR A 24 -31.27 -4.49 -35.02
C TYR A 24 -30.07 -4.19 -35.91
N VAL A 25 -29.42 -5.20 -36.53
CA VAL A 25 -28.07 -4.98 -37.07
C VAL A 25 -28.00 -5.28 -38.55
N LYS A 26 -27.45 -4.34 -39.30
CA LYS A 26 -27.04 -4.53 -40.69
C LYS A 26 -25.54 -4.62 -40.80
N ASN A 27 -25.02 -5.24 -41.84
CA ASN A 27 -23.59 -5.31 -42.15
C ASN A 27 -22.73 -5.85 -40.97
N PHE A 28 -23.28 -6.80 -40.21
CA PHE A 28 -22.56 -7.39 -39.09
C PHE A 28 -21.33 -8.14 -39.55
N LYS A 29 -20.16 -7.77 -39.00
CA LYS A 29 -18.89 -8.47 -39.21
C LYS A 29 -18.45 -9.01 -37.88
N GLU A 30 -18.50 -10.34 -37.68
CA GLU A 30 -18.00 -10.99 -36.47
C GLU A 30 -16.48 -10.81 -36.36
N LEU A 31 -16.01 -10.45 -35.17
CA LEU A 31 -14.60 -10.35 -34.84
C LEU A 31 -14.20 -11.49 -33.90
N ASN A 32 -13.00 -12.05 -34.16
CA ASN A 32 -12.39 -13.06 -33.30
C ASN A 32 -13.25 -14.36 -33.15
N GLY A 33 -14.11 -14.69 -34.13
CA GLY A 33 -15.03 -15.84 -34.07
C GLY A 33 -14.38 -17.20 -33.92
N THR A 34 -13.06 -17.33 -34.17
CA THR A 34 -12.32 -18.59 -34.04
C THR A 34 -11.71 -18.79 -32.65
N LEU A 35 -11.73 -17.77 -31.77
CA LEU A 35 -11.22 -17.91 -30.41
C LEU A 35 -12.16 -18.84 -29.60
N MET A 36 -11.56 -19.73 -28.82
CA MET A 36 -12.27 -20.63 -27.91
C MET A 36 -11.39 -20.94 -26.71
N SER A 37 -11.97 -21.35 -25.60
CA SER A 37 -11.23 -21.69 -24.41
C SER A 37 -10.22 -22.81 -24.63
N ALA A 38 -9.03 -22.63 -24.11
CA ALA A 38 -7.97 -23.64 -24.08
C ALA A 38 -8.13 -24.64 -22.93
N ASN A 39 -9.18 -24.51 -22.12
CA ASN A 39 -9.37 -25.31 -20.90
C ASN A 39 -8.12 -25.29 -19.98
N PRO A 40 -7.72 -24.12 -19.45
CA PRO A 40 -6.42 -23.91 -18.83
C PRO A 40 -6.17 -24.77 -17.60
N VAL A 41 -7.21 -25.25 -16.93
CA VAL A 41 -7.11 -26.13 -15.76
C VAL A 41 -7.41 -27.60 -16.10
N ALA A 42 -7.47 -27.95 -17.37
CA ALA A 42 -7.76 -29.32 -17.85
C ALA A 42 -9.02 -29.94 -17.23
N PHE A 43 -10.09 -29.14 -17.01
CA PHE A 43 -11.32 -29.63 -16.38
C PHE A 43 -11.95 -30.74 -17.22
N PRO A 44 -12.21 -31.96 -16.68
CA PRO A 44 -12.48 -33.16 -17.48
C PRO A 44 -13.70 -33.06 -18.38
N THR A 45 -14.75 -32.33 -17.98
CA THR A 45 -16.02 -32.24 -18.76
C THR A 45 -16.07 -31.00 -19.65
N PHE A 46 -15.09 -30.09 -19.60
CA PHE A 46 -15.17 -28.83 -20.36
C PHE A 46 -14.79 -29.03 -21.83
N ARG A 47 -13.68 -29.73 -22.10
CA ARG A 47 -13.29 -30.07 -23.50
C ARG A 47 -14.34 -30.88 -24.26
N PRO A 48 -14.94 -31.95 -23.69
CA PRO A 48 -16.06 -32.64 -24.31
C PRO A 48 -17.27 -31.72 -24.62
N SER A 49 -17.54 -30.71 -23.76
CA SER A 49 -18.65 -29.79 -24.06
C SER A 49 -18.34 -28.84 -25.21
N ILE A 50 -17.09 -28.44 -25.41
CA ILE A 50 -16.64 -27.67 -26.59
C ILE A 50 -16.79 -28.53 -27.87
N GLU A 51 -16.30 -29.76 -27.83
CA GLU A 51 -16.37 -30.68 -28.97
C GLU A 51 -17.83 -30.99 -29.34
N ALA A 52 -18.72 -31.19 -28.35
CA ALA A 52 -20.15 -31.39 -28.57
C ALA A 52 -20.84 -30.16 -29.20
N ALA A 53 -20.47 -28.96 -28.76
CA ALA A 53 -20.98 -27.72 -29.34
C ALA A 53 -20.59 -27.60 -30.82
N LEU A 54 -19.32 -27.82 -31.14
CA LEU A 54 -18.83 -27.80 -32.54
C LEU A 54 -19.56 -28.84 -33.42
N LYS A 55 -19.76 -30.05 -32.89
CA LYS A 55 -20.49 -31.11 -33.61
C LYS A 55 -21.95 -30.73 -33.93
N ASN A 56 -22.55 -29.90 -33.04
CA ASN A 56 -23.94 -29.44 -33.20
C ASN A 56 -24.04 -28.06 -33.87
N ASN A 57 -22.98 -27.55 -34.48
CA ASN A 57 -22.90 -26.21 -35.08
C ASN A 57 -23.21 -25.06 -34.12
N ILE A 58 -22.98 -25.27 -32.83
CA ILE A 58 -23.07 -24.23 -31.79
C ILE A 58 -21.69 -23.62 -31.61
N ARG A 59 -21.59 -22.27 -31.59
CA ARG A 59 -20.35 -21.58 -31.28
C ARG A 59 -19.92 -21.91 -29.84
N PRO A 60 -18.72 -22.46 -29.57
CA PRO A 60 -18.26 -22.79 -28.24
C PRO A 60 -17.70 -21.56 -27.49
N SER A 61 -18.55 -20.56 -27.34
CA SER A 61 -18.24 -19.27 -26.76
C SER A 61 -19.49 -18.68 -26.13
N GLY A 62 -19.40 -18.07 -24.96
CA GLY A 62 -20.50 -17.41 -24.27
C GLY A 62 -20.84 -16.03 -24.85
N LEU A 63 -19.89 -15.40 -25.56
CA LEU A 63 -20.08 -14.11 -26.22
C LEU A 63 -19.79 -14.17 -27.71
N ILE A 64 -20.63 -13.50 -28.50
CA ILE A 64 -20.39 -13.16 -29.90
C ILE A 64 -20.06 -11.66 -29.97
N THR A 65 -18.96 -11.31 -30.60
CA THR A 65 -18.48 -9.94 -30.73
C THR A 65 -18.25 -9.55 -32.18
N GLY A 66 -18.54 -8.32 -32.53
CA GLY A 66 -18.33 -7.84 -33.91
C GLY A 66 -18.63 -6.35 -34.04
N ILE A 67 -18.53 -5.84 -35.27
CA ILE A 67 -18.90 -4.48 -35.63
C ILE A 67 -20.01 -4.53 -36.66
N GLY A 68 -20.99 -3.66 -36.50
CA GLY A 68 -22.13 -3.58 -37.44
C GLY A 68 -22.84 -2.25 -37.34
N ASP A 69 -23.84 -2.08 -38.19
CA ASP A 69 -24.66 -0.89 -38.27
C ASP A 69 -25.97 -1.14 -37.50
N PHE A 70 -26.05 -0.61 -36.26
CA PHE A 70 -27.23 -0.73 -35.40
C PHE A 70 -28.34 0.21 -35.90
N THR A 71 -29.50 -0.35 -36.23
CA THR A 71 -30.64 0.38 -36.81
C THR A 71 -31.71 0.61 -35.77
N THR A 72 -32.14 1.88 -35.63
CA THR A 72 -33.29 2.30 -34.85
C THR A 72 -34.39 2.83 -35.74
N ASP A 73 -35.52 3.26 -35.18
CA ASP A 73 -36.60 3.88 -35.93
C ASP A 73 -36.20 5.23 -36.55
N THR A 74 -35.22 5.92 -35.96
CA THR A 74 -34.80 7.28 -36.32
C THR A 74 -33.39 7.38 -36.86
N GLY A 75 -32.55 6.33 -36.72
CA GLY A 75 -31.14 6.39 -37.08
C GLY A 75 -30.50 5.07 -37.42
N CYS A 76 -29.25 5.16 -37.88
CA CYS A 76 -28.38 4.02 -38.11
C CYS A 76 -26.99 4.36 -37.58
N TYR A 77 -26.49 3.60 -36.61
CA TYR A 77 -25.28 3.88 -35.88
C TYR A 77 -24.29 2.74 -36.03
N ARG A 78 -23.08 3.04 -36.52
CA ARG A 78 -22.01 2.05 -36.52
C ARG A 78 -21.53 1.85 -35.11
N ALA A 79 -21.47 0.60 -34.65
CA ALA A 79 -21.18 0.27 -33.27
C ALA A 79 -20.44 -1.07 -33.12
N GLY A 80 -19.68 -1.22 -32.05
CA GLY A 80 -19.27 -2.50 -31.55
C GLY A 80 -20.46 -3.23 -30.92
N LEU A 81 -20.56 -4.51 -31.12
CA LEU A 81 -21.68 -5.34 -30.70
C LEU A 81 -21.18 -6.51 -29.86
N VAL A 82 -21.79 -6.72 -28.70
CA VAL A 82 -21.54 -7.84 -27.81
C VAL A 82 -22.87 -8.54 -27.52
N MET A 83 -22.96 -9.81 -27.83
CA MET A 83 -24.22 -10.56 -27.69
C MET A 83 -23.97 -11.90 -27.04
N SER A 84 -24.75 -12.24 -26.02
CA SER A 84 -24.66 -13.53 -25.34
C SER A 84 -25.10 -14.66 -26.21
N ASN A 85 -24.28 -15.71 -26.25
CA ASN A 85 -24.63 -16.98 -26.88
C ASN A 85 -25.15 -17.98 -25.83
N VAL A 86 -26.42 -17.90 -25.50
CA VAL A 86 -27.01 -18.70 -24.42
C VAL A 86 -27.07 -20.18 -24.73
N ALA A 87 -26.91 -20.57 -26.01
CA ALA A 87 -26.86 -21.98 -26.44
C ALA A 87 -25.59 -22.70 -25.95
N PHE A 88 -24.52 -21.97 -25.70
CA PHE A 88 -23.30 -22.54 -25.14
C PHE A 88 -23.20 -22.22 -23.65
N GLN A 89 -23.22 -23.25 -22.79
CA GLN A 89 -23.06 -23.15 -21.34
C GLN A 89 -23.92 -22.02 -20.67
N ALA A 90 -25.15 -21.84 -21.17
CA ALA A 90 -26.08 -20.77 -20.74
C ALA A 90 -25.49 -19.35 -20.85
N GLY A 91 -24.61 -19.11 -21.83
CA GLY A 91 -23.92 -17.82 -21.99
C GLY A 91 -22.88 -17.52 -20.92
N SER A 92 -22.33 -18.53 -20.25
CA SER A 92 -21.24 -18.36 -19.28
C SER A 92 -19.99 -17.83 -19.98
N ILE A 93 -19.35 -16.83 -19.35
CA ILE A 93 -18.21 -16.09 -19.89
C ILE A 93 -16.92 -16.78 -19.48
N ASP A 94 -16.08 -17.13 -20.44
CA ASP A 94 -14.78 -17.73 -20.26
C ASP A 94 -13.63 -16.76 -20.61
N ASN A 95 -12.38 -17.21 -20.44
CA ASN A 95 -11.20 -16.43 -20.78
C ASN A 95 -11.16 -16.01 -22.26
N SER A 96 -11.61 -16.86 -23.16
CA SER A 96 -11.64 -16.51 -24.59
C SER A 96 -12.66 -15.42 -24.89
N ASP A 97 -13.78 -15.41 -24.18
CA ASP A 97 -14.79 -14.36 -24.27
C ASP A 97 -14.27 -13.01 -23.75
N CYS A 98 -13.49 -13.04 -22.66
CA CYS A 98 -12.79 -11.86 -22.17
C CYS A 98 -11.85 -11.30 -23.24
N VAL A 99 -11.06 -12.14 -23.87
CA VAL A 99 -10.14 -11.70 -24.95
C VAL A 99 -10.91 -11.12 -26.13
N ARG A 100 -12.05 -11.75 -26.53
CA ARG A 100 -12.92 -11.23 -27.59
C ARG A 100 -13.44 -9.84 -27.28
N PHE A 101 -13.95 -9.67 -26.05
CA PHE A 101 -14.47 -8.39 -25.58
C PHE A 101 -13.39 -7.32 -25.54
N CYS A 102 -12.21 -7.61 -24.96
CA CYS A 102 -11.10 -6.68 -24.91
C CYS A 102 -10.61 -6.25 -26.29
N LYS A 103 -10.51 -7.18 -27.25
CA LYS A 103 -10.14 -6.87 -28.63
C LYS A 103 -11.17 -6.01 -29.33
N LEU A 104 -12.47 -6.29 -29.10
CA LEU A 104 -13.54 -5.43 -29.63
C LEU A 104 -13.42 -3.99 -29.10
N LEU A 105 -13.17 -3.81 -27.79
CA LEU A 105 -13.00 -2.47 -27.22
C LEU A 105 -11.84 -1.72 -27.84
N VAL A 106 -10.72 -2.41 -28.15
CA VAL A 106 -9.58 -1.79 -28.85
C VAL A 106 -9.97 -1.33 -30.25
N GLU A 107 -10.62 -2.17 -31.02
CA GLU A 107 -11.11 -1.79 -32.37
C GLU A 107 -12.10 -0.63 -32.32
N CYS A 108 -13.05 -0.68 -31.37
CA CYS A 108 -14.01 0.40 -31.17
C CYS A 108 -13.35 1.71 -30.74
N ALA A 109 -12.31 1.66 -29.93
CA ALA A 109 -11.55 2.85 -29.55
C ALA A 109 -10.84 3.47 -30.75
N VAL A 110 -10.23 2.65 -31.61
CA VAL A 110 -9.54 3.10 -32.84
C VAL A 110 -10.52 3.72 -33.84
N GLU A 111 -11.65 3.07 -34.09
CA GLU A 111 -12.69 3.55 -35.02
C GLU A 111 -13.64 4.58 -34.37
N ARG A 112 -13.45 4.91 -33.08
CA ARG A 112 -14.31 5.80 -32.27
C ARG A 112 -15.79 5.39 -32.29
N LEU A 113 -16.04 4.12 -32.05
CA LEU A 113 -17.39 3.52 -32.06
C LEU A 113 -17.90 3.31 -30.64
N PRO A 114 -19.20 3.58 -30.36
CA PRO A 114 -19.87 3.14 -29.14
C PRO A 114 -19.99 1.61 -29.12
N VAL A 115 -20.26 1.04 -27.94
CA VAL A 115 -20.49 -0.39 -27.78
C VAL A 115 -21.91 -0.66 -27.28
N ILE A 116 -22.61 -1.60 -27.93
CA ILE A 116 -23.96 -2.03 -27.58
C ILE A 116 -23.92 -3.51 -27.21
N CYS A 117 -24.34 -3.81 -25.97
CA CYS A 117 -24.30 -5.15 -25.41
C CYS A 117 -25.70 -5.68 -25.14
N PHE A 118 -25.96 -6.93 -25.54
CA PHE A 118 -27.15 -7.72 -25.16
C PHE A 118 -26.69 -8.93 -24.35
N ILE A 119 -26.90 -8.86 -23.04
CA ILE A 119 -26.29 -9.83 -22.09
C ILE A 119 -27.36 -10.66 -21.39
N SER A 120 -27.17 -11.96 -21.45
CA SER A 120 -27.84 -12.97 -20.64
C SER A 120 -26.81 -14.05 -20.34
N SER A 121 -26.42 -14.24 -19.11
CA SER A 121 -25.30 -15.09 -18.75
C SER A 121 -25.52 -15.83 -17.44
N GLY A 122 -25.15 -17.12 -17.42
CA GLY A 122 -25.09 -17.94 -16.21
C GLY A 122 -23.91 -17.61 -15.30
N GLY A 123 -23.16 -16.53 -15.59
CA GLY A 123 -22.01 -16.09 -14.81
C GLY A 123 -20.68 -16.42 -15.49
N MET A 124 -19.58 -16.41 -14.69
CA MET A 124 -18.26 -16.81 -15.18
C MET A 124 -18.14 -18.33 -15.29
N GLN A 125 -17.32 -18.78 -16.25
CA GLN A 125 -17.13 -20.21 -16.51
C GLN A 125 -16.29 -20.87 -15.40
N THR A 126 -16.95 -21.45 -14.42
CA THR A 126 -16.29 -22.07 -13.23
C THR A 126 -15.37 -23.25 -13.60
N LYS A 127 -15.56 -23.87 -14.77
CA LYS A 127 -14.68 -24.95 -15.25
C LYS A 127 -13.27 -24.46 -15.64
N GLU A 128 -13.04 -23.16 -15.72
CA GLU A 128 -11.73 -22.56 -15.89
C GLU A 128 -11.03 -22.21 -14.55
N GLY A 129 -11.63 -22.56 -13.40
CA GLY A 129 -11.05 -22.38 -12.08
C GLY A 129 -10.80 -20.91 -11.75
N ALA A 130 -9.68 -20.61 -11.10
CA ALA A 130 -9.29 -19.25 -10.72
C ALA A 130 -9.14 -18.28 -11.91
N ALA A 131 -8.87 -18.78 -13.12
CA ALA A 131 -8.78 -17.97 -14.33
C ALA A 131 -10.08 -17.20 -14.60
N ALA A 132 -11.25 -17.78 -14.28
CA ALA A 132 -12.53 -17.11 -14.43
C ALA A 132 -12.70 -15.87 -13.53
N LEU A 133 -12.07 -15.83 -12.35
CA LEU A 133 -12.09 -14.68 -11.46
C LEU A 133 -11.26 -13.52 -12.03
N PHE A 134 -10.09 -13.81 -12.59
CA PHE A 134 -9.27 -12.80 -13.26
C PHE A 134 -9.98 -12.19 -14.48
N THR A 135 -10.78 -12.97 -15.17
CA THR A 135 -11.61 -12.51 -16.29
C THR A 135 -12.51 -11.34 -15.89
N MET A 136 -13.14 -11.38 -14.72
CA MET A 136 -13.98 -10.28 -14.24
C MET A 136 -13.18 -8.99 -14.01
N ALA A 137 -12.02 -9.10 -13.37
CA ALA A 137 -11.16 -7.95 -13.10
C ALA A 137 -10.65 -7.30 -14.40
N VAL A 138 -10.25 -8.11 -15.38
CA VAL A 138 -9.80 -7.62 -16.70
C VAL A 138 -10.93 -6.91 -17.44
N ILE A 139 -12.14 -7.46 -17.45
CA ILE A 139 -13.29 -6.84 -18.09
C ILE A 139 -13.60 -5.48 -17.45
N ASN A 140 -13.64 -5.40 -16.12
CA ASN A 140 -13.88 -4.14 -15.40
C ASN A 140 -12.83 -3.06 -15.71
N ASP A 141 -11.53 -3.42 -15.69
CA ASP A 141 -10.45 -2.51 -16.07
C ASP A 141 -10.62 -2.00 -17.50
N ARG A 142 -10.92 -2.89 -18.45
CA ARG A 142 -11.06 -2.53 -19.87
C ARG A 142 -12.27 -1.66 -20.15
N ILE A 143 -13.40 -1.91 -19.51
CA ILE A 143 -14.57 -1.03 -19.56
C ILE A 143 -14.21 0.36 -19.02
N THR A 144 -13.56 0.40 -17.87
CA THR A 144 -13.16 1.66 -17.24
C THR A 144 -12.28 2.48 -18.16
N ARG A 145 -11.23 1.89 -18.72
CA ARG A 145 -10.32 2.56 -19.67
C ARG A 145 -11.03 2.98 -20.95
N PHE A 146 -11.83 2.09 -21.54
CA PHE A 146 -12.53 2.39 -22.79
C PHE A 146 -13.42 3.63 -22.64
N VAL A 147 -14.25 3.68 -21.59
CA VAL A 147 -15.19 4.81 -21.41
C VAL A 147 -14.46 6.09 -21.04
N ARG A 148 -13.47 6.02 -20.14
CA ARG A 148 -12.76 7.22 -19.66
C ARG A 148 -11.79 7.82 -20.68
N ASP A 149 -11.02 6.94 -21.34
CA ASP A 149 -9.95 7.40 -22.22
C ASP A 149 -10.49 7.86 -23.59
N ASN A 150 -11.65 7.33 -24.02
CA ASN A 150 -12.21 7.60 -25.33
C ASN A 150 -13.47 8.44 -25.31
N ASP A 151 -14.11 8.64 -24.16
CA ASP A 151 -15.42 9.30 -24.02
C ASP A 151 -16.49 8.65 -24.92
N LEU A 152 -16.47 7.33 -24.99
CA LEU A 152 -17.41 6.53 -25.80
C LEU A 152 -18.33 5.73 -24.88
N PRO A 153 -19.64 5.74 -25.12
CA PRO A 153 -20.60 5.02 -24.29
C PRO A 153 -20.56 3.52 -24.53
N ILE A 154 -20.77 2.75 -23.45
CA ILE A 154 -21.17 1.35 -23.50
C ILE A 154 -22.62 1.27 -23.02
N MET A 155 -23.49 0.78 -23.86
CA MET A 155 -24.91 0.53 -23.58
C MET A 155 -25.14 -0.95 -23.38
N MET A 156 -25.83 -1.35 -22.33
CA MET A 156 -26.07 -2.72 -21.96
C MET A 156 -27.56 -2.99 -21.83
N PHE A 157 -28.04 -3.98 -22.52
CA PHE A 157 -29.42 -4.48 -22.43
C PHE A 157 -29.40 -5.91 -21.86
N GLY A 158 -29.74 -6.05 -20.57
CA GLY A 158 -29.83 -7.33 -19.88
C GLY A 158 -31.17 -8.03 -20.18
N PHE A 159 -31.11 -9.35 -20.43
CA PHE A 159 -32.31 -10.17 -20.64
C PHE A 159 -32.14 -11.58 -20.06
N GLY A 160 -33.23 -12.24 -19.69
CA GLY A 160 -33.21 -13.58 -19.10
C GLY A 160 -32.50 -13.58 -17.72
N ASP A 161 -31.39 -14.30 -17.60
CA ASP A 161 -30.60 -14.32 -16.36
C ASP A 161 -29.27 -13.60 -16.54
N CYS A 162 -28.96 -12.74 -15.59
CA CYS A 162 -27.66 -12.04 -15.50
C CYS A 162 -27.07 -12.36 -14.13
N THR A 163 -26.32 -13.49 -14.02
CA THR A 163 -25.89 -14.01 -12.73
C THR A 163 -24.43 -13.68 -12.39
N GLY A 164 -24.14 -13.59 -11.11
CA GLY A 164 -22.80 -13.65 -10.51
C GLY A 164 -21.76 -12.75 -11.17
N GLY A 165 -20.74 -13.38 -11.73
CA GLY A 165 -19.62 -12.67 -12.34
C GLY A 165 -19.99 -11.83 -13.57
N ALA A 166 -20.99 -12.20 -14.36
CA ALA A 166 -21.47 -11.35 -15.44
C ALA A 166 -22.15 -10.10 -14.89
N GLN A 167 -22.94 -10.23 -13.82
CA GLN A 167 -23.51 -9.11 -13.11
C GLN A 167 -22.42 -8.17 -12.60
N ALA A 168 -21.42 -8.69 -11.89
CA ALA A 168 -20.35 -7.88 -11.28
C ALA A 168 -19.41 -7.21 -12.29
N SER A 169 -19.25 -7.76 -13.50
CA SER A 169 -18.28 -7.23 -14.47
C SER A 169 -18.92 -6.38 -15.58
N PHE A 170 -20.07 -6.78 -16.10
CA PHE A 170 -20.73 -6.07 -17.20
C PHE A 170 -21.92 -5.25 -16.73
N VAL A 171 -22.83 -5.93 -16.03
CA VAL A 171 -24.21 -5.50 -15.87
C VAL A 171 -24.33 -4.33 -14.89
N THR A 172 -23.56 -4.35 -13.82
CA THR A 172 -23.62 -3.32 -12.77
C THR A 172 -22.41 -2.38 -12.76
N HIS A 173 -21.58 -2.40 -13.82
CA HIS A 173 -20.43 -1.51 -13.91
C HIS A 173 -20.88 -0.04 -13.94
N PRO A 174 -20.35 0.84 -13.07
CA PRO A 174 -20.86 2.20 -12.88
C PRO A 174 -20.73 3.10 -14.12
N LEU A 175 -19.83 2.80 -15.06
CA LEU A 175 -19.62 3.55 -16.30
C LEU A 175 -20.43 2.98 -17.49
N VAL A 176 -21.11 1.86 -17.29
CA VAL A 176 -21.97 1.25 -18.32
C VAL A 176 -23.40 1.78 -18.16
N GLN A 177 -24.02 2.13 -19.26
CA GLN A 177 -25.43 2.55 -19.29
C GLN A 177 -26.31 1.29 -19.38
N SER A 178 -26.75 0.78 -18.22
CA SER A 178 -27.44 -0.50 -18.11
C SER A 178 -28.94 -0.37 -18.09
N TYR A 179 -29.62 -1.21 -18.90
CA TYR A 179 -31.07 -1.30 -19.08
C TYR A 179 -31.47 -2.77 -19.07
N TYR A 180 -32.66 -3.08 -18.62
CA TYR A 180 -33.11 -4.47 -18.48
C TYR A 180 -34.47 -4.68 -19.07
N PHE A 181 -34.63 -5.75 -19.83
CA PHE A 181 -35.96 -6.17 -20.29
C PHE A 181 -36.80 -6.65 -19.10
N THR A 182 -38.10 -6.39 -19.16
CA THR A 182 -39.07 -6.94 -18.21
C THR A 182 -38.91 -8.47 -18.07
N GLY A 183 -38.82 -8.98 -16.85
CA GLY A 183 -38.60 -10.40 -16.57
C GLY A 183 -37.12 -10.82 -16.51
N THR A 184 -36.17 -9.88 -16.57
CA THR A 184 -34.75 -10.18 -16.33
C THR A 184 -34.52 -10.55 -14.87
N SER A 185 -33.78 -11.63 -14.65
CA SER A 185 -33.40 -12.12 -13.33
C SER A 185 -31.91 -11.81 -13.07
N MET A 186 -31.58 -11.31 -11.87
CA MET A 186 -30.23 -10.92 -11.50
C MET A 186 -29.79 -11.57 -10.19
N PRO A 187 -29.77 -12.90 -10.06
CA PRO A 187 -29.36 -13.57 -8.85
C PRO A 187 -27.83 -13.45 -8.66
N PHE A 188 -27.39 -13.40 -7.41
CA PHE A 188 -25.95 -13.42 -7.06
C PHE A 188 -25.22 -14.66 -7.62
N ALA A 189 -25.87 -15.80 -7.59
CA ALA A 189 -25.33 -17.06 -8.12
C ALA A 189 -26.44 -17.87 -8.80
N GLY A 190 -26.05 -18.80 -9.69
CA GLY A 190 -26.99 -19.72 -10.31
C GLY A 190 -27.77 -20.54 -9.28
N GLN A 191 -29.04 -20.84 -9.57
CA GLN A 191 -29.97 -21.51 -8.67
C GLN A 191 -29.40 -22.78 -8.02
N ALA A 192 -28.70 -23.62 -8.77
CA ALA A 192 -28.07 -24.84 -8.24
C ALA A 192 -26.98 -24.59 -7.20
N VAL A 193 -26.33 -23.43 -7.21
CA VAL A 193 -25.32 -23.02 -6.22
C VAL A 193 -26.02 -22.51 -4.96
N VAL A 194 -27.06 -21.71 -5.13
CA VAL A 194 -27.87 -21.16 -4.04
C VAL A 194 -28.56 -22.27 -3.26
N GLU A 195 -29.20 -23.22 -3.96
CA GLU A 195 -29.90 -24.35 -3.34
C GLU A 195 -28.98 -25.29 -2.56
N ARG A 196 -27.71 -25.42 -2.96
CA ARG A 196 -26.73 -26.31 -2.28
C ARG A 196 -26.05 -25.69 -1.08
N ASN A 197 -25.85 -24.38 -1.07
CA ASN A 197 -24.95 -23.71 -0.13
C ASN A 197 -25.63 -22.68 0.77
N LEU A 198 -26.86 -22.28 0.47
CA LEU A 198 -27.58 -21.25 1.22
C LEU A 198 -28.99 -21.73 1.57
N PRO A 199 -29.51 -21.35 2.74
CA PRO A 199 -30.92 -21.61 3.08
C PRO A 199 -31.86 -21.02 2.04
N TYR A 200 -32.97 -21.70 1.75
CA TYR A 200 -33.96 -21.34 0.73
C TYR A 200 -34.45 -19.89 0.79
N ASN A 201 -34.44 -19.29 1.98
CA ASN A 201 -34.87 -17.89 2.21
C ASN A 201 -33.85 -16.82 1.74
N CYS A 202 -32.64 -17.22 1.30
CA CYS A 202 -31.61 -16.28 0.89
C CYS A 202 -31.72 -15.84 -0.56
N MET A 203 -32.61 -16.40 -1.37
CA MET A 203 -32.81 -15.93 -2.75
C MET A 203 -33.25 -14.47 -2.81
N LEU A 204 -34.12 -14.06 -1.91
CA LEU A 204 -34.55 -12.66 -1.75
C LEU A 204 -33.48 -11.78 -1.11
N SER A 205 -32.72 -12.32 -0.15
CA SER A 205 -31.63 -11.57 0.49
C SER A 205 -30.45 -11.33 -0.43
N ASN A 206 -30.19 -12.20 -1.43
CA ASN A 206 -29.19 -11.96 -2.45
C ASN A 206 -29.55 -10.80 -3.41
N TYR A 207 -30.83 -10.61 -3.68
CA TYR A 207 -31.32 -9.42 -4.37
C TYR A 207 -31.20 -8.15 -3.51
N LEU A 208 -31.33 -8.27 -2.21
CA LEU A 208 -31.30 -7.16 -1.27
C LEU A 208 -29.89 -6.90 -0.71
N SER A 209 -28.97 -7.85 -0.79
CA SER A 209 -27.57 -7.67 -0.38
C SER A 209 -26.77 -6.80 -1.35
N ILE A 210 -27.24 -6.65 -2.59
CA ILE A 210 -26.79 -5.53 -3.41
C ILE A 210 -27.41 -4.30 -2.78
N ASN A 211 -26.56 -3.44 -2.19
CA ASN A 211 -26.96 -2.21 -1.54
C ASN A 211 -28.10 -1.53 -2.31
N PRO A 212 -29.30 -1.35 -1.74
CA PRO A 212 -30.43 -0.75 -2.44
C PRO A 212 -30.12 0.64 -3.00
N GLY A 213 -29.21 1.39 -2.36
CA GLY A 213 -28.72 2.67 -2.85
C GLY A 213 -27.84 2.52 -4.11
N ALA A 214 -27.02 1.47 -4.18
CA ALA A 214 -26.22 1.17 -5.38
C ALA A 214 -27.10 0.74 -6.55
N MET A 215 -28.13 -0.07 -6.31
CA MET A 215 -29.10 -0.43 -7.35
C MET A 215 -29.83 0.81 -7.91
N ARG A 216 -30.19 1.78 -7.09
CA ARG A 216 -30.82 3.04 -7.54
C ARG A 216 -29.90 3.88 -8.43
N GLY A 217 -28.60 3.84 -8.17
CA GLY A 217 -27.59 4.55 -8.97
C GLY A 217 -27.21 3.83 -10.26
N LEU A 218 -27.30 2.50 -10.27
CA LEU A 218 -26.83 1.63 -11.36
C LEU A 218 -27.94 1.25 -12.36
N VAL A 219 -29.17 1.07 -11.87
CA VAL A 219 -30.31 0.70 -12.71
C VAL A 219 -31.08 1.95 -13.10
N LYS A 220 -30.68 2.57 -14.20
CA LYS A 220 -31.34 3.79 -14.68
C LYS A 220 -32.71 3.49 -15.28
N HIS A 221 -32.86 2.35 -15.97
CA HIS A 221 -34.08 1.96 -16.67
C HIS A 221 -34.27 0.43 -16.64
N PRO A 222 -34.87 -0.15 -15.58
CA PRO A 222 -35.12 -1.57 -15.51
C PRO A 222 -36.28 -1.97 -16.42
N PHE A 223 -36.07 -3.02 -17.24
CA PHE A 223 -37.08 -3.66 -18.05
C PHE A 223 -37.58 -4.99 -17.45
N SER A 224 -37.21 -5.25 -16.20
CA SER A 224 -37.53 -6.50 -15.51
C SER A 224 -38.67 -6.31 -14.53
N GLU A 225 -39.77 -7.09 -14.65
CA GLU A 225 -40.86 -7.05 -13.68
C GLU A 225 -40.46 -7.50 -12.28
N ASP A 226 -39.54 -8.47 -12.19
CA ASP A 226 -39.05 -8.95 -10.89
C ASP A 226 -38.17 -7.91 -10.22
N LEU A 227 -37.26 -7.29 -10.95
CA LEU A 227 -36.43 -6.19 -10.48
C LEU A 227 -37.29 -4.98 -10.13
N ASP A 228 -38.26 -4.64 -10.94
CA ASP A 228 -39.21 -3.55 -10.68
C ASP A 228 -40.02 -3.76 -9.41
N ARG A 229 -40.49 -5.00 -9.20
CA ARG A 229 -41.22 -5.36 -7.96
C ARG A 229 -40.32 -5.20 -6.73
N GLU A 230 -39.07 -5.65 -6.78
CA GLU A 230 -38.14 -5.53 -5.67
C GLU A 230 -37.70 -4.08 -5.41
N LEU A 231 -37.45 -3.31 -6.45
CA LEU A 231 -37.15 -1.88 -6.33
C LEU A 231 -38.35 -1.11 -5.73
N ARG A 232 -39.57 -1.39 -6.16
CA ARG A 232 -40.79 -0.79 -5.59
C ARG A 232 -41.06 -1.22 -4.15
N ARG A 233 -40.63 -2.41 -3.75
CA ARG A 233 -40.71 -2.84 -2.36
C ARG A 233 -39.78 -2.03 -1.45
N VAL A 234 -38.60 -1.68 -1.97
CA VAL A 234 -37.61 -0.85 -1.25
C VAL A 234 -37.98 0.64 -1.35
N ASP A 235 -38.43 1.10 -2.52
CA ASP A 235 -38.87 2.48 -2.74
C ASP A 235 -40.06 2.53 -3.71
N PRO A 236 -41.29 2.64 -3.18
CA PRO A 236 -42.50 2.70 -3.98
C PRO A 236 -42.58 3.89 -4.96
N GLY A 237 -41.76 4.92 -4.74
CA GLY A 237 -41.73 6.14 -5.54
C GLY A 237 -40.81 6.09 -6.77
N ILE A 238 -40.10 5.00 -7.04
CA ILE A 238 -39.23 4.90 -8.21
C ILE A 238 -40.08 4.87 -9.49
N PRO A 239 -39.89 5.84 -10.40
CA PRO A 239 -40.54 5.82 -11.70
C PRO A 239 -39.95 4.72 -12.58
N LEU A 240 -40.77 3.94 -13.24
CA LEU A 240 -40.37 2.93 -14.21
C LEU A 240 -40.38 3.50 -15.63
N PRO A 241 -39.28 3.38 -16.39
CA PRO A 241 -39.22 3.87 -17.74
C PRO A 241 -39.97 2.93 -18.70
N THR A 242 -40.49 3.53 -19.77
CA THR A 242 -41.22 2.83 -20.85
C THR A 242 -40.47 2.88 -22.19
N GLU A 243 -39.19 3.25 -22.18
CA GLU A 243 -38.40 3.39 -23.41
C GLU A 243 -38.12 2.02 -24.07
N THR A 244 -38.10 2.02 -25.39
CA THR A 244 -37.65 0.86 -26.19
C THR A 244 -36.11 0.89 -26.32
N VAL A 245 -35.51 -0.23 -26.77
CA VAL A 245 -34.05 -0.31 -27.05
C VAL A 245 -33.66 0.80 -28.02
N GLU A 246 -34.43 0.98 -29.06
CA GLU A 246 -34.21 1.96 -30.13
C GLU A 246 -34.22 3.41 -29.54
N GLN A 247 -35.20 3.73 -28.70
CA GLN A 247 -35.30 5.05 -28.06
C GLN A 247 -34.13 5.34 -27.13
N VAL A 248 -33.66 4.34 -26.36
CA VAL A 248 -32.50 4.44 -25.50
C VAL A 248 -31.23 4.72 -26.32
N VAL A 249 -31.01 3.94 -27.40
CA VAL A 249 -29.85 4.12 -28.27
C VAL A 249 -29.88 5.51 -28.91
N ASP A 250 -31.01 5.92 -29.49
CA ASP A 250 -31.16 7.24 -30.10
C ASP A 250 -30.88 8.38 -29.14
N ARG A 251 -31.38 8.29 -27.90
CA ARG A 251 -31.16 9.30 -26.87
C ARG A 251 -29.69 9.41 -26.49
N ILE A 252 -29.03 8.31 -26.27
CA ILE A 252 -27.61 8.28 -25.87
C ILE A 252 -26.74 8.77 -27.04
N MET A 253 -27.00 8.28 -28.24
CA MET A 253 -26.22 8.67 -29.42
C MET A 253 -26.41 10.14 -29.81
N SER A 254 -27.63 10.68 -29.67
CA SER A 254 -27.89 12.10 -29.90
C SER A 254 -27.21 13.00 -28.86
N GLY A 255 -27.08 12.55 -27.63
CA GLY A 255 -26.34 13.24 -26.56
C GLY A 255 -24.83 13.22 -26.80
N SER A 256 -24.29 12.07 -27.22
CA SER A 256 -22.87 11.88 -27.49
C SER A 256 -22.37 12.65 -28.70
N LEU A 257 -23.18 12.75 -29.75
CA LEU A 257 -22.84 13.49 -30.98
C LEU A 257 -22.83 15.03 -30.79
N LYS A 258 -23.52 15.57 -29.79
CA LYS A 258 -23.43 17.00 -29.44
C LYS A 258 -22.14 17.35 -28.70
N ALA A 259 -21.45 16.38 -28.17
CA ALA A 259 -20.17 16.52 -27.48
C ALA A 259 -18.95 16.50 -28.41
N SER A 260 -19.12 16.36 -29.73
CA SER A 260 -18.00 16.26 -30.70
C SER A 260 -17.44 17.60 -31.22
N ALA A 261 -17.68 18.73 -30.55
CA ALA A 261 -16.74 19.82 -30.58
C ALA A 261 -15.51 19.38 -29.78
N PRO A 262 -14.26 19.65 -30.22
CA PRO A 262 -13.13 19.35 -29.39
C PRO A 262 -13.33 20.09 -28.07
N LEU A 263 -13.75 19.36 -27.07
CA LEU A 263 -13.60 19.77 -25.70
C LEU A 263 -12.10 19.95 -25.52
N VAL A 264 -11.64 21.18 -25.75
CA VAL A 264 -10.55 21.68 -24.93
C VAL A 264 -11.08 21.43 -23.52
N VAL A 265 -10.73 20.29 -22.94
CA VAL A 265 -10.83 20.07 -21.53
C VAL A 265 -9.94 21.16 -20.95
N LYS A 266 -10.50 22.34 -20.73
CA LYS A 266 -10.10 23.10 -19.58
C LYS A 266 -10.31 22.07 -18.48
N ARG A 267 -9.21 21.51 -18.00
CA ARG A 267 -9.12 20.89 -16.70
C ARG A 267 -9.57 21.98 -15.71
N GLN A 268 -10.87 22.19 -15.62
CA GLN A 268 -11.47 22.70 -14.41
C GLN A 268 -11.23 21.56 -13.45
N THR A 269 -10.24 21.75 -12.63
CA THR A 269 -10.00 21.00 -11.44
C THR A 269 -11.26 21.05 -10.60
N SER A 270 -12.15 20.09 -10.80
CA SER A 270 -13.34 19.89 -9.96
C SER A 270 -12.96 19.29 -8.60
N GLU A 271 -11.71 19.46 -8.16
CA GLU A 271 -11.28 19.14 -6.80
C GLU A 271 -11.99 20.00 -5.74
N GLN A 272 -12.57 21.12 -6.16
CA GLN A 272 -13.36 21.99 -5.27
C GLN A 272 -14.78 21.49 -4.93
N GLU A 273 -15.30 20.48 -5.64
CA GLU A 273 -16.68 20.01 -5.43
C GLU A 273 -16.87 19.00 -4.30
N LEU A 274 -15.80 18.51 -3.67
CA LEU A 274 -15.87 17.49 -2.62
C LEU A 274 -15.70 18.01 -1.19
N ILE A 275 -15.72 19.33 -1.00
CA ILE A 275 -15.70 19.92 0.34
C ILE A 275 -17.08 19.73 0.97
N ARG A 276 -17.21 18.67 1.76
CA ARG A 276 -18.40 18.37 2.56
C ARG A 276 -18.04 18.41 4.03
N PRO A 277 -18.97 18.78 4.91
CA PRO A 277 -18.74 18.63 6.33
C PRO A 277 -18.40 17.17 6.65
N VAL A 278 -17.26 16.91 7.25
CA VAL A 278 -16.86 15.59 7.69
C VAL A 278 -17.56 15.27 8.99
N LYS A 279 -18.22 14.11 9.07
CA LYS A 279 -18.86 13.59 10.30
C LYS A 279 -18.26 12.23 10.66
N ARG A 280 -18.06 11.37 9.67
CA ARG A 280 -17.55 10.01 9.82
C ARG A 280 -16.29 9.85 9.00
N VAL A 281 -15.18 9.48 9.65
CA VAL A 281 -13.86 9.38 9.02
C VAL A 281 -13.31 7.97 9.13
N LEU A 282 -12.83 7.41 8.02
CA LEU A 282 -12.03 6.20 8.03
C LEU A 282 -10.58 6.56 8.32
N VAL A 283 -10.00 5.94 9.35
CA VAL A 283 -8.57 6.04 9.68
C VAL A 283 -7.86 4.81 9.14
N HIS A 284 -7.07 5.01 8.09
CA HIS A 284 -6.23 3.99 7.47
C HIS A 284 -4.81 4.11 8.01
N ALA A 285 -4.58 3.58 9.20
CA ALA A 285 -3.31 3.66 9.92
C ALA A 285 -3.19 2.55 10.96
N ARG A 286 -1.96 2.29 11.42
CA ARG A 286 -1.64 1.38 12.52
C ARG A 286 -0.66 2.03 13.54
N GLY A 287 -0.44 1.31 14.63
CA GLY A 287 0.59 1.68 15.61
C GLY A 287 0.39 3.08 16.20
N CYS A 288 1.47 3.77 16.49
CA CYS A 288 1.47 5.12 17.05
C CYS A 288 0.68 6.11 16.17
N THR A 289 0.77 5.98 14.85
CA THR A 289 0.01 6.82 13.91
C THR A 289 -1.49 6.66 14.11
N ALA A 290 -1.99 5.44 14.23
CA ALA A 290 -3.41 5.20 14.48
C ALA A 290 -3.84 5.77 15.84
N VAL A 291 -3.04 5.58 16.89
CA VAL A 291 -3.31 6.19 18.22
C VAL A 291 -3.51 7.71 18.10
N LYS A 292 -2.58 8.39 17.40
CA LYS A 292 -2.65 9.85 17.22
C LYS A 292 -3.89 10.26 16.44
N LEU A 293 -4.14 9.64 15.28
CA LEU A 293 -5.23 10.00 14.39
C LEU A 293 -6.59 9.73 15.01
N VAL A 294 -6.78 8.55 15.63
CA VAL A 294 -8.03 8.17 16.31
C VAL A 294 -8.31 9.12 17.46
N SER A 295 -7.29 9.39 18.33
CA SER A 295 -7.45 10.35 19.44
C SER A 295 -7.90 11.72 18.94
N LYS A 296 -7.25 12.25 17.90
CA LYS A 296 -7.57 13.59 17.38
C LYS A 296 -8.90 13.65 16.62
N ALA A 297 -9.31 12.57 15.96
CA ALA A 297 -10.62 12.48 15.32
C ALA A 297 -11.74 12.44 16.37
N ILE A 298 -11.58 11.63 17.43
CA ILE A 298 -12.53 11.57 18.56
C ILE A 298 -12.61 12.92 19.27
N ASP A 299 -11.46 13.54 19.58
CA ASP A 299 -11.38 14.87 20.20
C ASP A 299 -12.03 15.98 19.37
N ALA A 300 -12.06 15.82 18.05
CA ALA A 300 -12.74 16.73 17.11
C ALA A 300 -14.23 16.42 16.95
N GLY A 301 -14.75 15.37 17.57
CA GLY A 301 -16.16 14.97 17.56
C GLY A 301 -16.57 14.13 16.35
N TYR A 302 -15.63 13.56 15.59
CA TYR A 302 -15.93 12.69 14.45
C TYR A 302 -16.27 11.25 14.88
N GLU A 303 -17.12 10.60 14.13
CA GLU A 303 -17.28 9.16 14.16
C GLU A 303 -16.11 8.52 13.44
N VAL A 304 -15.47 7.53 14.06
CA VAL A 304 -14.26 6.90 13.53
C VAL A 304 -14.55 5.49 13.05
N VAL A 305 -14.14 5.19 11.84
CA VAL A 305 -14.00 3.83 11.32
C VAL A 305 -12.51 3.51 11.28
N LEU A 306 -12.05 2.68 12.23
CA LEU A 306 -10.65 2.25 12.27
C LEU A 306 -10.51 0.93 11.54
N VAL A 307 -9.62 0.88 10.55
CA VAL A 307 -9.27 -0.37 9.86
C VAL A 307 -7.98 -0.93 10.41
N GLN A 308 -7.96 -2.21 10.74
CA GLN A 308 -6.82 -2.91 11.32
C GLN A 308 -6.62 -4.28 10.67
N SER A 309 -5.37 -4.74 10.55
CA SER A 309 -5.06 -6.14 10.18
C SER A 309 -5.33 -7.09 11.35
N ASP A 310 -5.40 -8.40 11.10
CA ASP A 310 -5.61 -9.41 12.15
C ASP A 310 -4.69 -9.21 13.38
N PRO A 311 -3.36 -9.06 13.25
CA PRO A 311 -2.48 -8.87 14.42
C PRO A 311 -2.68 -7.53 15.14
N ASP A 312 -3.30 -6.54 14.51
CA ASP A 312 -3.55 -5.23 15.10
C ASP A 312 -4.96 -5.11 15.73
N MET A 313 -5.82 -6.13 15.62
CA MET A 313 -7.19 -6.10 16.17
C MET A 313 -7.24 -5.96 17.70
N GLU A 314 -6.18 -6.36 18.42
CA GLU A 314 -6.06 -6.20 19.88
C GLU A 314 -5.07 -5.08 20.27
N SER A 315 -4.82 -4.15 19.35
CA SER A 315 -3.93 -3.01 19.57
C SER A 315 -4.55 -1.90 20.41
N VAL A 316 -3.72 -0.98 20.91
CA VAL A 316 -4.20 0.20 21.66
C VAL A 316 -5.20 1.04 20.85
N PRO A 317 -4.97 1.39 19.58
CA PRO A 317 -5.96 2.15 18.81
C PRO A 317 -7.26 1.38 18.58
N ALA A 318 -7.23 0.04 18.52
CA ALA A 318 -8.44 -0.77 18.45
C ALA A 318 -9.28 -0.65 19.74
N ASP A 319 -8.64 -0.67 20.92
CA ASP A 319 -9.33 -0.48 22.19
C ASP A 319 -9.99 0.92 22.29
N MET A 320 -9.38 1.95 21.70
CA MET A 320 -9.92 3.32 21.72
C MET A 320 -11.28 3.46 21.03
N VAL A 321 -11.62 2.56 20.10
CA VAL A 321 -12.86 2.62 19.31
C VAL A 321 -13.83 1.49 19.62
N ARG A 322 -13.39 0.39 20.26
CA ARG A 322 -14.14 -0.85 20.43
C ARG A 322 -15.41 -0.70 21.25
N ASP A 323 -15.39 0.07 22.33
CA ASP A 323 -16.44 0.14 23.30
C ASP A 323 -17.46 1.28 23.09
N ASP A 324 -17.26 2.10 22.05
CA ASP A 324 -18.18 3.20 21.72
C ASP A 324 -18.93 2.89 20.42
N ALA A 325 -20.23 2.66 20.51
CA ALA A 325 -21.10 2.30 19.38
C ALA A 325 -21.15 3.34 18.24
N ARG A 326 -20.61 4.54 18.44
CA ARG A 326 -20.48 5.55 17.39
C ARG A 326 -19.33 5.23 16.44
N HIS A 327 -18.37 4.44 16.90
CA HIS A 327 -17.17 4.09 16.15
C HIS A 327 -17.26 2.67 15.61
N SER A 328 -16.47 2.36 14.59
CA SER A 328 -16.37 1.01 14.01
C SER A 328 -14.92 0.55 13.99
N LEU A 329 -14.69 -0.70 14.39
CA LEU A 329 -13.42 -1.39 14.23
C LEU A 329 -13.61 -2.49 13.19
N VAL A 330 -12.87 -2.42 12.09
CA VAL A 330 -13.03 -3.34 10.96
C VAL A 330 -11.69 -4.01 10.61
N CYS A 331 -11.68 -5.34 10.52
CA CYS A 331 -10.53 -6.10 10.04
C CYS A 331 -10.42 -5.97 8.51
N ILE A 332 -9.23 -5.60 8.00
CA ILE A 332 -8.96 -5.44 6.57
C ILE A 332 -8.18 -6.60 5.94
N GLY A 333 -7.88 -7.64 6.66
CA GLY A 333 -7.20 -8.83 6.14
C GLY A 333 -6.12 -9.37 7.05
N GLY A 334 -5.28 -10.24 6.48
CA GLY A 334 -4.29 -11.03 7.17
C GLY A 334 -3.10 -10.27 7.75
N ASN A 335 -2.01 -11.01 7.96
CA ASN A 335 -0.90 -10.57 8.79
C ASN A 335 0.02 -9.57 8.12
N THR A 336 0.24 -9.71 6.81
CA THR A 336 1.20 -8.88 6.08
C THR A 336 0.57 -7.59 5.57
N SER A 337 1.41 -6.61 5.23
CA SER A 337 0.95 -5.35 4.64
C SER A 337 0.20 -5.56 3.32
N ASP A 338 0.67 -6.50 2.48
CA ASP A 338 0.07 -6.79 1.18
C ASP A 338 -1.32 -7.43 1.31
N GLU A 339 -1.52 -8.25 2.35
CA GLU A 339 -2.81 -8.87 2.64
C GLU A 339 -3.82 -7.91 3.30
N SER A 340 -3.36 -6.77 3.82
CA SER A 340 -4.14 -5.85 4.64
C SER A 340 -4.01 -4.39 4.19
N TYR A 341 -3.10 -3.62 4.77
CA TYR A 341 -2.99 -2.16 4.59
C TYR A 341 -2.65 -1.70 3.17
N LEU A 342 -2.04 -2.54 2.33
CA LEU A 342 -1.79 -2.24 0.91
C LEU A 342 -2.92 -2.71 0.00
N ASN A 343 -3.95 -3.36 0.54
CA ASN A 343 -5.12 -3.78 -0.22
C ASN A 343 -6.11 -2.62 -0.39
N ALA A 344 -5.87 -1.78 -1.39
CA ALA A 344 -6.67 -0.60 -1.69
C ALA A 344 -8.17 -0.92 -1.88
N LEU A 345 -8.49 -2.08 -2.48
CA LEU A 345 -9.88 -2.46 -2.74
C LEU A 345 -10.63 -2.81 -1.45
N SER A 346 -9.97 -3.50 -0.50
CA SER A 346 -10.56 -3.79 0.81
C SER A 346 -10.85 -2.49 1.57
N VAL A 347 -9.88 -1.56 1.62
CA VAL A 347 -10.05 -0.27 2.29
C VAL A 347 -11.20 0.54 1.68
N LEU A 348 -11.27 0.60 0.35
CA LEU A 348 -12.33 1.30 -0.37
C LEU A 348 -13.71 0.69 -0.13
N SER A 349 -13.80 -0.64 -0.16
CA SER A 349 -15.06 -1.35 0.08
C SER A 349 -15.58 -1.08 1.50
N ILE A 350 -14.69 -1.09 2.51
CA ILE A 350 -15.05 -0.76 3.89
C ILE A 350 -15.50 0.70 3.98
N ALA A 351 -14.79 1.63 3.34
CA ALA A 351 -15.16 3.04 3.33
C ALA A 351 -16.57 3.28 2.76
N GLU A 352 -16.93 2.55 1.69
CA GLU A 352 -18.27 2.60 1.09
C GLU A 352 -19.35 1.95 1.98
N ILE A 353 -19.06 0.77 2.55
CA ILE A 353 -20.00 0.04 3.43
C ILE A 353 -20.28 0.84 4.70
N GLU A 354 -19.25 1.40 5.31
CA GLU A 354 -19.37 2.21 6.52
C GLU A 354 -19.91 3.62 6.27
N GLY A 355 -20.08 4.00 5.01
CA GLY A 355 -20.63 5.28 4.59
C GLY A 355 -19.83 6.48 5.09
N VAL A 356 -18.49 6.42 4.99
CA VAL A 356 -17.63 7.49 5.49
C VAL A 356 -17.64 8.72 4.58
N ASP A 357 -17.55 9.90 5.17
CA ASP A 357 -17.45 11.17 4.44
C ASP A 357 -16.02 11.43 3.99
N ALA A 358 -15.04 10.97 4.79
CA ALA A 358 -13.63 11.22 4.56
C ALA A 358 -12.78 10.01 4.92
N LEU A 359 -11.57 9.95 4.34
CA LEU A 359 -10.56 8.94 4.62
C LEU A 359 -9.24 9.65 4.93
N HIS A 360 -8.69 9.36 6.12
CA HIS A 360 -7.34 9.77 6.47
C HIS A 360 -6.36 8.62 6.18
N PRO A 361 -5.43 8.79 5.21
CA PRO A 361 -4.58 7.70 4.74
C PRO A 361 -3.43 7.33 5.69
N GLY A 362 -3.29 8.04 6.81
CA GLY A 362 -2.22 7.82 7.77
C GLY A 362 -0.83 8.21 7.26
N ILE A 363 0.14 7.36 7.58
CA ILE A 363 1.55 7.48 7.22
C ILE A 363 2.00 6.14 6.62
N GLY A 364 2.71 6.17 5.49
CA GLY A 364 3.10 4.96 4.75
C GLY A 364 1.95 4.30 4.00
N PHE A 365 2.07 3.03 3.65
CA PHE A 365 1.09 2.25 2.90
C PHE A 365 0.56 2.98 1.65
N LEU A 366 -0.71 3.33 1.63
CA LEU A 366 -1.39 3.99 0.52
C LEU A 366 -1.42 5.54 0.63
N SER A 367 -0.74 6.12 1.63
CA SER A 367 -0.82 7.57 1.89
C SER A 367 -0.23 8.45 0.78
N GLU A 368 0.70 7.91 0.00
CA GLU A 368 1.36 8.58 -1.11
C GLU A 368 1.05 7.91 -2.47
N ASP A 369 0.00 7.07 -2.52
CA ASP A 369 -0.46 6.44 -3.76
C ASP A 369 -1.48 7.32 -4.48
N PRO A 370 -1.11 7.94 -5.63
CA PRO A 370 -2.00 8.81 -6.39
C PRO A 370 -3.22 8.07 -6.97
N ASN A 371 -3.07 6.77 -7.30
CA ASN A 371 -4.17 5.96 -7.80
C ASN A 371 -5.19 5.70 -6.70
N PHE A 372 -4.73 5.38 -5.49
CA PHE A 372 -5.62 5.22 -4.33
C PHE A 372 -6.36 6.52 -4.01
N ALA A 373 -5.65 7.65 -3.91
CA ALA A 373 -6.26 8.95 -3.68
C ALA A 373 -7.32 9.30 -4.74
N LYS A 374 -7.04 8.99 -6.02
CA LYS A 374 -7.99 9.15 -7.13
C LYS A 374 -9.23 8.27 -6.94
N LEU A 375 -9.03 6.98 -6.63
CA LEU A 375 -10.14 6.03 -6.41
C LEU A 375 -11.03 6.43 -5.23
N VAL A 376 -10.47 6.95 -4.14
CA VAL A 376 -11.23 7.47 -2.99
C VAL A 376 -12.12 8.64 -3.41
N ARG A 377 -11.54 9.63 -4.11
CA ARG A 377 -12.27 10.82 -4.58
C ARG A 377 -13.36 10.50 -5.60
N GLU A 378 -13.10 9.54 -6.49
CA GLU A 378 -14.09 9.08 -7.47
C GLU A 378 -15.33 8.46 -6.83
N ARG A 379 -15.21 7.99 -5.58
CA ARG A 379 -16.32 7.48 -4.77
C ARG A 379 -17.00 8.56 -3.93
N SER A 380 -16.68 9.82 -4.19
CA SER A 380 -17.17 10.96 -3.42
C SER A 380 -16.81 10.92 -1.93
N ILE A 381 -15.69 10.27 -1.60
CA ILE A 381 -15.09 10.28 -0.27
C ILE A 381 -13.95 11.30 -0.27
N ASN A 382 -13.91 12.17 0.72
CA ASN A 382 -12.85 13.16 0.83
C ASN A 382 -11.53 12.49 1.29
N PHE A 383 -10.53 12.49 0.44
CA PHE A 383 -9.18 12.03 0.80
C PHE A 383 -8.47 13.14 1.56
N ILE A 384 -8.18 12.94 2.84
CA ILE A 384 -7.50 13.92 3.71
C ILE A 384 -6.00 13.93 3.38
N GLY A 385 -5.65 14.74 2.41
CA GLY A 385 -4.31 14.81 1.85
C GLY A 385 -4.27 15.66 0.57
N PRO A 386 -3.11 15.74 -0.08
CA PRO A 386 -2.92 16.57 -1.25
C PRO A 386 -3.65 16.04 -2.48
N SER A 387 -3.68 16.88 -3.53
CA SER A 387 -4.24 16.51 -4.82
C SER A 387 -3.44 15.38 -5.48
N VAL A 388 -4.10 14.63 -6.39
CA VAL A 388 -3.42 13.62 -7.21
C VAL A 388 -2.26 14.24 -7.98
N PHE A 389 -2.46 15.44 -8.52
CA PHE A 389 -1.41 16.18 -9.23
C PHE A 389 -0.19 16.48 -8.34
N SER A 390 -0.41 16.94 -7.09
CA SER A 390 0.70 17.19 -6.14
C SER A 390 1.45 15.89 -5.81
N MET A 391 0.71 14.77 -5.61
CA MET A 391 1.32 13.46 -5.34
C MET A 391 2.15 12.96 -6.54
N GLU A 392 1.60 13.01 -7.76
CA GLU A 392 2.31 12.58 -8.98
C GLU A 392 3.53 13.45 -9.28
N THR A 393 3.43 14.76 -9.03
CA THR A 393 4.52 15.71 -9.28
C THR A 393 5.65 15.53 -8.28
N MET A 394 5.33 15.48 -6.99
CA MET A 394 6.35 15.45 -5.93
C MET A 394 6.80 14.03 -5.56
N GLY A 395 5.97 13.02 -5.78
CA GLY A 395 6.33 11.61 -5.58
C GLY A 395 7.27 11.05 -6.65
N ASN A 396 7.32 11.67 -7.83
CA ASN A 396 8.30 11.32 -8.85
C ASN A 396 9.54 12.21 -8.71
N LYS A 397 10.69 11.61 -8.35
CA LYS A 397 11.94 12.36 -8.07
C LYS A 397 12.39 13.29 -9.21
N SER A 398 12.25 12.85 -10.45
CA SER A 398 12.64 13.67 -11.62
C SER A 398 11.69 14.87 -11.79
N ASN A 399 10.39 14.64 -11.65
CA ASN A 399 9.39 15.73 -11.72
C ASN A 399 9.56 16.72 -10.57
N ALA A 400 9.80 16.21 -9.36
CA ALA A 400 10.05 17.05 -8.19
C ALA A 400 11.27 17.95 -8.37
N ILE A 401 12.40 17.40 -8.82
CA ILE A 401 13.63 18.17 -9.12
C ILE A 401 13.36 19.22 -10.18
N THR A 402 12.75 18.85 -11.30
CA THR A 402 12.47 19.78 -12.41
C THR A 402 11.52 20.90 -11.99
N THR A 403 10.46 20.56 -11.25
CA THR A 403 9.50 21.54 -10.71
C THR A 403 10.19 22.50 -9.75
N THR A 404 11.00 21.98 -8.84
CA THR A 404 11.73 22.77 -7.85
C THR A 404 12.72 23.72 -8.48
N GLN A 405 13.47 23.28 -9.49
CA GLN A 405 14.37 24.14 -10.24
C GLN A 405 13.65 25.25 -11.02
N SER A 406 12.47 24.95 -11.57
CA SER A 406 11.70 25.94 -12.36
C SER A 406 11.20 27.14 -11.54
N ILE A 407 11.26 27.04 -10.21
CA ILE A 407 10.87 28.10 -9.27
C ILE A 407 12.06 28.68 -8.49
N ASP A 408 13.26 28.49 -9.00
CA ASP A 408 14.52 28.99 -8.43
C ASP A 408 14.79 28.50 -6.98
N VAL A 409 14.47 27.23 -6.71
CA VAL A 409 14.85 26.57 -5.46
C VAL A 409 16.03 25.64 -5.73
N PRO A 410 17.15 25.76 -4.98
CA PRO A 410 18.33 24.95 -5.19
C PRO A 410 18.05 23.45 -4.93
N VAL A 411 18.54 22.60 -5.84
CA VAL A 411 18.58 21.15 -5.70
C VAL A 411 20.01 20.66 -5.63
N VAL A 412 20.23 19.46 -5.11
CA VAL A 412 21.59 18.88 -5.10
C VAL A 412 22.17 18.86 -6.52
N PRO A 413 23.37 19.42 -6.73
CA PRO A 413 23.98 19.41 -8.06
C PRO A 413 24.12 18.00 -8.63
N GLY A 414 23.74 17.80 -9.89
CA GLY A 414 23.75 16.47 -10.50
C GLY A 414 23.27 16.45 -11.93
N SER A 415 22.80 15.31 -12.37
CA SER A 415 22.30 15.10 -13.75
C SER A 415 20.92 15.71 -14.00
N TYR A 416 20.16 15.99 -12.95
CA TYR A 416 18.77 16.49 -13.00
C TYR A 416 17.80 15.63 -13.83
N GLY A 417 18.21 14.43 -14.19
CA GLY A 417 17.47 13.49 -15.00
C GLY A 417 18.22 12.18 -15.20
N ILE A 418 17.64 11.30 -16.01
CA ILE A 418 18.21 9.99 -16.30
C ILE A 418 19.51 10.11 -17.06
N VAL A 419 20.53 9.36 -16.65
CA VAL A 419 21.82 9.24 -17.32
C VAL A 419 21.89 7.91 -18.06
N GLY A 420 21.87 7.97 -19.38
CA GLY A 420 21.76 6.77 -20.23
C GLY A 420 23.07 5.97 -20.38
N THR A 421 24.24 6.59 -20.14
CA THR A 421 25.53 5.94 -20.30
C THR A 421 26.53 6.33 -19.22
N SER A 422 27.51 5.43 -18.97
CA SER A 422 28.59 5.71 -18.04
C SER A 422 29.51 6.85 -18.49
N ALA A 423 29.58 7.12 -19.79
CA ALA A 423 30.34 8.24 -20.34
C ALA A 423 29.67 9.59 -19.99
N SER A 424 28.36 9.71 -20.22
CA SER A 424 27.60 10.91 -19.79
C SER A 424 27.64 11.09 -18.28
N ALA A 425 27.61 9.99 -17.53
CA ALA A 425 27.77 10.02 -16.07
C ALA A 425 29.14 10.60 -15.67
N ALA A 426 30.19 10.24 -16.35
CA ALA A 426 31.54 10.74 -16.08
C ALA A 426 31.66 12.26 -16.36
N GLU A 427 31.11 12.75 -17.47
CA GLU A 427 31.11 14.18 -17.80
C GLU A 427 30.38 15.00 -16.74
N ILE A 428 29.21 14.52 -16.26
CA ILE A 428 28.43 15.18 -15.20
C ILE A 428 29.19 15.13 -13.87
N ALA A 429 29.80 13.99 -13.54
CA ALA A 429 30.55 13.81 -12.31
C ALA A 429 31.79 14.74 -12.26
N GLU A 430 32.45 14.99 -13.37
CA GLU A 430 33.56 15.97 -13.46
C GLU A 430 33.08 17.40 -13.25
N GLN A 431 31.91 17.77 -13.81
CA GLN A 431 31.32 19.09 -13.62
C GLN A 431 30.86 19.34 -12.17
N VAL A 432 30.23 18.33 -11.54
CA VAL A 432 29.72 18.40 -10.17
C VAL A 432 30.86 18.27 -9.15
N GLY A 433 31.91 17.57 -9.50
CA GLY A 433 33.06 17.23 -8.64
C GLY A 433 32.82 16.03 -7.75
N TYR A 434 33.81 15.11 -7.73
CA TYR A 434 33.77 13.94 -6.82
C TYR A 434 33.89 14.33 -5.34
N PRO A 435 33.32 13.51 -4.43
CA PRO A 435 32.57 12.30 -4.67
C PRO A 435 31.15 12.58 -5.19
N VAL A 436 30.59 11.59 -5.92
CA VAL A 436 29.20 11.63 -6.41
C VAL A 436 28.45 10.36 -6.04
N LEU A 437 27.11 10.42 -6.05
CA LEU A 437 26.21 9.29 -5.86
C LEU A 437 25.61 8.86 -7.20
N LEU A 438 25.66 7.56 -7.48
CA LEU A 438 24.83 6.93 -8.50
C LEU A 438 23.57 6.41 -7.81
N LYS A 439 22.39 6.76 -8.32
CA LYS A 439 21.10 6.35 -7.75
C LYS A 439 20.16 5.81 -8.82
N ALA A 440 19.45 4.74 -8.51
CA ALA A 440 18.37 4.22 -9.34
C ALA A 440 17.15 5.17 -9.28
N VAL A 441 16.52 5.44 -10.42
CA VAL A 441 15.35 6.32 -10.54
C VAL A 441 14.17 5.78 -9.74
N HIS A 442 13.97 4.47 -9.73
CA HIS A 442 12.94 3.78 -8.97
C HIS A 442 13.46 3.13 -7.68
N GLY A 443 14.63 3.55 -7.20
CA GLY A 443 15.27 3.00 -6.00
C GLY A 443 14.61 3.47 -4.69
N GLY A 444 14.65 2.59 -3.69
CA GLY A 444 14.19 2.89 -2.33
C GLY A 444 14.86 1.98 -1.30
N GLY A 445 14.81 2.36 0.00
CA GLY A 445 15.36 1.55 1.09
C GLY A 445 16.88 1.31 1.02
N GLY A 446 17.64 2.22 0.38
CA GLY A 446 19.10 2.11 0.30
C GLY A 446 19.63 1.17 -0.80
N LYS A 447 18.76 0.49 -1.55
CA LYS A 447 19.14 -0.34 -2.71
C LYS A 447 19.28 0.50 -3.98
N GLY A 448 20.23 0.15 -4.85
CA GLY A 448 20.50 0.88 -6.09
C GLY A 448 21.17 2.24 -5.85
N ILE A 449 21.96 2.39 -4.79
CA ILE A 449 22.72 3.62 -4.47
C ILE A 449 24.18 3.24 -4.22
N GLN A 450 25.12 3.93 -4.93
CA GLN A 450 26.55 3.74 -4.74
C GLN A 450 27.30 5.06 -4.74
N VAL A 451 28.26 5.19 -3.82
CA VAL A 451 29.16 6.34 -3.74
C VAL A 451 30.35 6.11 -4.68
N VAL A 452 30.52 7.01 -5.63
CA VAL A 452 31.69 7.05 -6.50
C VAL A 452 32.66 8.10 -5.99
N ARG A 453 33.77 7.68 -5.42
CA ARG A 453 34.75 8.58 -4.79
C ARG A 453 35.77 9.14 -5.77
N ARG A 454 36.05 8.43 -6.86
CA ARG A 454 37.04 8.78 -7.87
C ARG A 454 36.59 8.36 -9.28
N ALA A 455 37.03 9.06 -10.29
CA ALA A 455 36.66 8.87 -11.70
C ALA A 455 36.84 7.41 -12.17
N GLU A 456 37.93 6.76 -11.77
CA GLU A 456 38.28 5.38 -12.19
C GLU A 456 37.20 4.34 -11.75
N GLN A 457 36.46 4.63 -10.69
CA GLN A 457 35.42 3.74 -10.15
C GLN A 457 34.09 3.83 -10.91
N LEU A 458 33.84 4.98 -11.57
CA LEU A 458 32.51 5.33 -12.07
C LEU A 458 31.97 4.32 -13.09
N HIS A 459 32.78 3.94 -14.07
CA HIS A 459 32.33 3.03 -15.12
C HIS A 459 31.92 1.66 -14.59
N GLY A 460 32.71 1.08 -13.70
CA GLY A 460 32.40 -0.23 -13.06
C GLY A 460 31.14 -0.16 -12.19
N LEU A 461 31.06 0.87 -11.32
CA LEU A 461 29.92 1.06 -10.41
C LEU A 461 28.63 1.42 -11.19
N PHE A 462 28.71 2.17 -12.28
CA PHE A 462 27.55 2.47 -13.11
C PHE A 462 26.89 1.20 -13.65
N HIS A 463 27.66 0.26 -14.19
CA HIS A 463 27.14 -1.02 -14.68
C HIS A 463 26.61 -1.92 -13.57
N GLN A 464 27.30 -1.94 -12.43
CA GLN A 464 26.87 -2.70 -11.27
C GLN A 464 25.50 -2.19 -10.78
N VAL A 465 25.36 -0.88 -10.49
CA VAL A 465 24.13 -0.26 -10.00
C VAL A 465 22.99 -0.39 -11.02
N THR A 466 23.28 -0.28 -12.34
CA THR A 466 22.27 -0.52 -13.38
C THR A 466 21.72 -1.95 -13.31
N SER A 467 22.60 -2.92 -13.11
CA SER A 467 22.21 -4.34 -13.02
C SER A 467 21.42 -4.63 -11.74
N GLU A 468 21.87 -4.12 -10.60
CA GLU A 468 21.17 -4.21 -9.31
C GLU A 468 19.79 -3.55 -9.37
N ALA A 469 19.70 -2.34 -9.94
CA ALA A 469 18.45 -1.61 -10.11
C ALA A 469 17.46 -2.37 -10.99
N ARG A 470 17.94 -2.94 -12.10
CA ARG A 470 17.11 -3.74 -13.01
C ARG A 470 16.60 -5.02 -12.35
N ALA A 471 17.45 -5.68 -11.58
CA ALA A 471 17.06 -6.89 -10.85
C ALA A 471 16.06 -6.60 -9.72
N ALA A 472 16.26 -5.52 -8.96
CA ALA A 472 15.43 -5.20 -7.80
C ALA A 472 14.12 -4.48 -8.14
N PHE A 473 14.12 -3.63 -9.18
CA PHE A 473 13.02 -2.71 -9.49
C PHE A 473 12.46 -2.85 -10.91
N GLY A 474 12.99 -3.78 -11.71
CA GLY A 474 12.60 -3.96 -13.12
C GLY A 474 13.08 -2.87 -14.07
N ASN A 475 13.70 -1.80 -13.56
CA ASN A 475 14.23 -0.67 -14.34
C ASN A 475 15.67 -0.34 -13.92
N GLY A 476 16.56 -0.21 -14.88
CA GLY A 476 17.98 0.09 -14.66
C GLY A 476 18.37 1.56 -14.88
N ASP A 477 17.39 2.48 -14.96
CA ASP A 477 17.66 3.89 -15.16
C ASP A 477 18.30 4.51 -13.91
N LEU A 478 19.41 5.23 -14.12
CA LEU A 478 20.18 5.87 -13.07
C LEU A 478 20.20 7.39 -13.25
N TYR A 479 20.42 8.08 -12.15
CA TYR A 479 20.82 9.48 -12.12
C TYR A 479 22.03 9.67 -11.21
N ILE A 480 22.71 10.80 -11.33
CA ILE A 480 23.92 11.12 -10.57
C ILE A 480 23.73 12.42 -9.79
N GLU A 481 24.21 12.45 -8.57
CA GLU A 481 24.17 13.63 -7.69
C GLU A 481 25.50 13.81 -6.96
N LYS A 482 25.77 15.03 -6.54
CA LYS A 482 26.86 15.33 -5.60
C LYS A 482 26.67 14.54 -4.29
N PHE A 483 27.73 13.88 -3.86
CA PHE A 483 27.75 13.28 -2.53
C PHE A 483 28.13 14.36 -1.51
N VAL A 484 27.16 14.75 -0.68
CA VAL A 484 27.38 15.69 0.41
C VAL A 484 27.97 14.93 1.60
N THR A 485 29.21 15.26 1.99
CA THR A 485 29.98 14.48 2.96
C THR A 485 29.60 14.74 4.42
N SER A 486 29.12 15.94 4.72
CA SER A 486 28.64 16.31 6.05
C SER A 486 27.34 17.08 5.88
N LEU A 487 26.24 16.37 6.08
CA LEU A 487 24.90 16.92 5.84
C LEU A 487 24.04 16.86 7.12
N ARG A 488 23.19 17.88 7.28
CA ARG A 488 22.09 17.83 8.22
C ARG A 488 20.78 17.69 7.45
N HIS A 489 19.91 16.86 7.99
CA HIS A 489 18.58 16.62 7.44
C HIS A 489 17.61 17.62 8.09
N ILE A 490 17.19 18.62 7.32
CA ILE A 490 16.30 19.69 7.76
C ILE A 490 14.96 19.56 7.07
N GLU A 491 13.89 19.69 7.81
CA GLU A 491 12.52 19.57 7.31
C GLU A 491 11.71 20.83 7.59
N ALA A 492 10.90 21.23 6.62
CA ALA A 492 9.93 22.30 6.77
C ALA A 492 8.51 21.75 6.79
N GLN A 493 7.78 21.97 7.88
CA GLN A 493 6.37 21.57 7.99
C GLN A 493 5.49 22.58 7.31
N ILE A 494 4.75 22.15 6.29
CA ILE A 494 3.77 22.98 5.61
C ILE A 494 2.34 22.58 5.97
N LEU A 495 1.46 23.57 5.97
CA LEU A 495 0.01 23.45 5.95
C LEU A 495 -0.52 24.38 4.84
N ARG A 496 -1.40 23.89 3.98
CA ARG A 496 -2.03 24.71 2.96
C ARG A 496 -3.48 24.33 2.81
N ASP A 497 -4.37 25.34 2.81
CA ASP A 497 -5.80 25.13 2.66
C ASP A 497 -6.25 25.15 1.19
N THR A 498 -7.52 24.89 0.98
CA THR A 498 -8.16 24.91 -0.34
C THR A 498 -8.35 26.33 -0.90
N HIS A 499 -8.17 27.36 -0.08
CA HIS A 499 -8.24 28.78 -0.47
C HIS A 499 -6.91 29.33 -0.97
N GLY A 500 -5.83 28.55 -0.86
CA GLY A 500 -4.49 28.92 -1.28
C GLY A 500 -3.62 29.56 -0.20
N ASN A 501 -4.05 29.54 1.07
CA ASN A 501 -3.24 30.04 2.17
C ASN A 501 -2.21 29.01 2.57
N THR A 502 -0.93 29.30 2.33
CA THR A 502 0.20 28.46 2.74
C THR A 502 0.76 28.95 4.07
N ARG A 503 1.05 28.04 5.00
CA ARG A 503 1.72 28.30 6.27
C ARG A 503 2.87 27.30 6.44
N VAL A 504 4.10 27.80 6.54
CA VAL A 504 5.27 27.00 6.92
C VAL A 504 5.47 27.19 8.42
N ILE A 505 4.98 26.24 9.21
CA ILE A 505 4.77 26.40 10.65
C ILE A 505 5.99 26.07 11.51
N GLY A 506 7.07 25.55 10.95
CA GLY A 506 8.31 25.29 11.69
C GLY A 506 9.27 24.40 10.94
N LEU A 507 10.47 24.30 11.51
CA LEU A 507 11.53 23.43 11.01
C LEU A 507 11.82 22.33 12.02
N ARG A 508 12.23 21.16 11.50
CA ARG A 508 12.75 20.03 12.26
C ARG A 508 14.18 19.71 11.82
N ASP A 509 14.99 19.24 12.74
CA ASP A 509 16.26 18.61 12.47
C ASP A 509 16.15 17.11 12.76
N CYS A 510 16.36 16.30 11.74
CA CYS A 510 16.22 14.84 11.75
C CYS A 510 17.55 14.14 11.47
N SER A 511 18.68 14.75 11.84
CA SER A 511 20.01 14.25 11.50
C SER A 511 20.46 13.04 12.33
N VAL A 512 19.85 12.79 13.51
CA VAL A 512 20.15 11.59 14.30
C VAL A 512 19.37 10.41 13.74
N GLN A 513 20.03 9.66 12.84
CA GLN A 513 19.40 8.55 12.11
C GLN A 513 20.36 7.37 11.94
N ARG A 514 19.79 6.18 11.75
CA ARG A 514 20.48 4.93 11.47
C ARG A 514 19.98 4.34 10.17
N ASN A 515 20.85 4.11 9.20
CA ASN A 515 20.49 3.57 7.89
C ASN A 515 19.30 4.33 7.23
N ASN A 516 19.34 5.65 7.30
CA ASN A 516 18.27 6.57 6.84
C ASN A 516 16.93 6.44 7.64
N GLN A 517 16.94 5.77 8.79
CA GLN A 517 15.81 5.74 9.71
C GLN A 517 16.05 6.74 10.84
N LYS A 518 15.15 7.69 10.98
CA LYS A 518 15.19 8.72 12.03
C LYS A 518 15.02 8.05 13.40
N LEU A 519 15.82 8.46 14.37
CA LEU A 519 15.79 7.95 15.75
C LEU A 519 15.42 9.03 16.75
N MET A 520 15.88 10.26 16.51
CA MET A 520 15.61 11.44 17.34
C MET A 520 15.41 12.65 16.43
N GLU A 521 14.40 13.45 16.74
CA GLU A 521 14.02 14.64 15.97
C GLU A 521 13.87 15.85 16.90
N GLU A 522 14.37 16.98 16.44
CA GLU A 522 14.37 18.24 17.21
C GLU A 522 13.61 19.35 16.48
N SER A 523 12.88 20.19 17.21
CA SER A 523 12.19 21.37 16.69
C SER A 523 12.30 22.56 17.65
N GLY A 524 12.22 23.75 17.09
CA GLY A 524 12.40 25.01 17.80
C GLY A 524 13.65 25.76 17.29
N SER A 525 14.69 25.86 18.06
CA SER A 525 15.95 26.46 17.62
C SER A 525 16.80 25.38 16.96
N THR A 526 16.63 25.16 15.68
CA THR A 526 17.52 24.27 14.92
C THR A 526 18.93 24.86 14.86
N MET A 527 19.95 24.03 14.71
CA MET A 527 21.35 24.51 14.56
C MET A 527 21.61 25.10 13.16
N LEU A 528 20.56 25.41 12.42
CA LEU A 528 20.63 26.04 11.11
C LEU A 528 20.88 27.57 11.29
N PRO A 529 21.84 28.15 10.57
CA PRO A 529 22.05 29.59 10.58
C PRO A 529 20.79 30.38 10.21
N ALA A 530 20.58 31.53 10.87
CA ALA A 530 19.34 32.31 10.74
C ALA A 530 19.01 32.71 9.28
N HIS A 531 20.04 33.00 8.46
CA HIS A 531 19.84 33.34 7.04
C HIS A 531 19.34 32.13 6.24
N LEU A 532 19.84 30.91 6.52
CA LEU A 532 19.40 29.70 5.86
C LEU A 532 18.02 29.28 6.37
N LYS A 533 17.72 29.49 7.68
CA LYS A 533 16.36 29.25 8.21
C LYS A 533 15.32 30.02 7.39
N LYS A 534 15.58 31.31 7.10
CA LYS A 534 14.71 32.14 6.28
C LYS A 534 14.55 31.61 4.86
N LEU A 535 15.64 31.16 4.22
CA LEU A 535 15.61 30.60 2.87
C LEU A 535 14.80 29.30 2.82
N VAL A 536 15.00 28.38 3.78
CA VAL A 536 14.25 27.11 3.84
C VAL A 536 12.74 27.36 3.95
N LEU A 537 12.32 28.31 4.80
CA LEU A 537 10.91 28.69 4.93
C LEU A 537 10.35 29.26 3.62
N GLU A 538 11.13 30.12 2.93
CA GLU A 538 10.75 30.69 1.65
C GLU A 538 10.66 29.61 0.57
N TYR A 539 11.64 28.71 0.49
CA TYR A 539 11.65 27.62 -0.49
C TYR A 539 10.50 26.63 -0.28
N ALA A 540 10.20 26.25 0.95
CA ALA A 540 9.08 25.39 1.28
C ALA A 540 7.73 26.00 0.84
N ASN A 541 7.56 27.30 1.06
CA ASN A 541 6.37 28.04 0.62
C ASN A 541 6.24 28.03 -0.92
N LYS A 542 7.32 28.36 -1.65
CA LYS A 542 7.35 28.34 -3.12
C LYS A 542 6.99 26.97 -3.67
N ILE A 543 7.52 25.90 -3.11
CA ILE A 543 7.24 24.52 -3.54
C ILE A 543 5.76 24.19 -3.32
N ALA A 544 5.22 24.48 -2.13
CA ALA A 544 3.82 24.22 -1.82
C ALA A 544 2.86 24.94 -2.77
N ASP A 545 3.17 26.20 -3.11
CA ASP A 545 2.38 27.00 -4.04
C ASP A 545 2.49 26.50 -5.48
N ALA A 546 3.68 26.11 -5.93
CA ALA A 546 3.91 25.62 -7.29
C ALA A 546 3.11 24.37 -7.63
N VAL A 547 2.89 23.49 -6.64
CA VAL A 547 2.11 22.26 -6.84
C VAL A 547 0.67 22.36 -6.37
N ASN A 548 0.21 23.54 -5.96
CA ASN A 548 -1.12 23.74 -5.36
C ASN A 548 -1.41 22.72 -4.25
N TYR A 549 -0.45 22.57 -3.33
CA TYR A 549 -0.56 21.59 -2.26
C TYR A 549 -1.80 21.82 -1.39
N ILE A 550 -2.37 20.77 -0.83
CA ILE A 550 -3.50 20.84 0.10
C ILE A 550 -3.23 19.87 1.25
N GLY A 551 -3.51 20.32 2.48
CA GLY A 551 -3.30 19.53 3.69
C GLY A 551 -1.96 19.77 4.36
N ALA A 552 -1.50 18.78 5.14
CA ALA A 552 -0.20 18.79 5.77
C ALA A 552 0.83 18.06 4.91
N GLY A 553 2.00 18.64 4.73
CA GLY A 553 3.12 18.06 4.02
C GLY A 553 4.45 18.50 4.61
N THR A 554 5.52 17.85 4.21
CA THR A 554 6.86 18.15 4.68
C THR A 554 7.80 18.28 3.49
N VAL A 555 8.51 19.39 3.43
CA VAL A 555 9.58 19.59 2.44
C VAL A 555 10.91 19.33 3.14
N GLU A 556 11.66 18.35 2.62
CA GLU A 556 12.94 17.93 3.16
C GLU A 556 14.10 18.59 2.42
N PHE A 557 15.08 19.06 3.19
CA PHE A 557 16.27 19.76 2.70
C PHE A 557 17.54 19.13 3.26
N ILE A 558 18.58 19.14 2.43
CA ILE A 558 19.96 18.88 2.85
C ILE A 558 20.61 20.23 3.20
N TYR A 559 21.08 20.36 4.42
CA TYR A 559 22.02 21.42 4.77
C TYR A 559 23.45 20.87 4.63
N ASP A 560 24.15 21.31 3.63
CA ASP A 560 25.58 21.03 3.40
C ASP A 560 26.41 21.95 4.30
N VAL A 561 26.87 21.40 5.42
CA VAL A 561 27.59 22.17 6.45
C VAL A 561 28.87 22.78 5.89
N PRO A 562 29.74 22.09 5.13
CA PRO A 562 30.95 22.67 4.56
C PRO A 562 30.71 23.82 3.58
N SER A 563 29.67 23.80 2.79
CA SER A 563 29.39 24.86 1.81
C SER A 563 28.42 25.94 2.28
N ASP A 564 27.88 25.78 3.52
CA ASP A 564 26.85 26.65 4.11
C ASP A 564 25.67 26.87 3.15
N ALA A 565 25.18 25.78 2.52
CA ALA A 565 24.14 25.81 1.51
C ALA A 565 23.03 24.82 1.83
N VAL A 566 21.80 25.13 1.43
CA VAL A 566 20.64 24.23 1.54
C VAL A 566 20.15 23.84 0.17
N TYR A 567 19.81 22.56 0.02
CA TYR A 567 19.30 21.97 -1.20
C TYR A 567 18.01 21.23 -0.93
N PHE A 568 17.04 21.35 -1.83
CA PHE A 568 15.85 20.51 -1.80
C PHE A 568 16.24 19.04 -1.97
N MET A 569 15.70 18.19 -1.14
CA MET A 569 15.88 16.73 -1.21
C MET A 569 14.66 16.04 -1.78
N GLU A 570 13.54 16.17 -1.09
CA GLU A 570 12.25 15.61 -1.49
C GLU A 570 11.09 16.29 -0.77
N MET A 571 9.87 15.97 -1.18
CA MET A 571 8.67 16.40 -0.47
C MET A 571 7.84 15.17 -0.11
N ASN A 572 7.57 14.98 1.16
CA ASN A 572 6.63 13.98 1.62
C ASN A 572 5.21 14.55 1.55
N THR A 573 4.40 13.95 0.69
CA THR A 573 3.04 14.42 0.41
C THR A 573 2.00 13.87 1.39
N ARG A 574 2.40 13.73 2.65
CA ARG A 574 1.63 13.17 3.76
C ARG A 574 2.06 13.75 5.11
N LEU A 575 1.37 13.34 6.15
CA LEU A 575 1.82 13.58 7.52
C LEU A 575 3.11 12.79 7.81
N GLN A 576 4.03 13.37 8.57
CA GLN A 576 5.25 12.71 9.02
C GLN A 576 5.09 12.18 10.45
N VAL A 577 5.87 11.13 10.80
CA VAL A 577 5.87 10.54 12.15
C VAL A 577 6.24 11.59 13.19
N GLU A 578 7.26 12.39 12.91
CA GLU A 578 7.87 13.41 13.75
C GLU A 578 7.12 14.77 13.80
N HIS A 579 5.91 14.86 13.22
CA HIS A 579 5.12 16.11 13.30
C HIS A 579 4.85 16.58 14.73
N PRO A 580 4.82 15.72 15.78
CA PRO A 580 4.51 16.15 17.14
C PRO A 580 5.52 17.11 17.73
N VAL A 581 6.82 17.08 17.33
CA VAL A 581 7.79 18.06 17.85
C VAL A 581 7.46 19.48 17.36
N THR A 582 6.92 19.62 16.15
CA THR A 582 6.46 20.91 15.63
C THR A 582 5.19 21.37 16.37
N GLU A 583 4.25 20.46 16.64
CA GLU A 583 3.05 20.75 17.44
C GLU A 583 3.42 21.28 18.84
N MET A 584 4.39 20.65 19.50
CA MET A 584 4.84 21.04 20.85
C MET A 584 5.44 22.44 20.92
N VAL A 585 6.16 22.86 19.87
CA VAL A 585 6.80 24.18 19.80
C VAL A 585 5.83 25.26 19.35
N THR A 586 4.91 24.96 18.45
CA THR A 586 4.03 25.95 17.81
C THR A 586 2.65 26.05 18.46
N GLY A 587 2.24 25.02 19.19
CA GLY A 587 0.88 24.91 19.73
C GLY A 587 -0.17 24.56 18.67
N VAL A 588 0.23 24.33 17.41
CA VAL A 588 -0.68 23.95 16.31
C VAL A 588 -0.92 22.45 16.36
N ASP A 589 -2.17 22.02 16.47
CA ASP A 589 -2.57 20.63 16.27
C ASP A 589 -2.69 20.34 14.77
N ILE A 590 -1.63 19.75 14.19
CA ILE A 590 -1.54 19.52 12.74
C ILE A 590 -2.63 18.58 12.26
N VAL A 591 -2.92 17.51 13.01
CA VAL A 591 -3.95 16.53 12.64
C VAL A 591 -5.35 17.16 12.64
N LYS A 592 -5.69 17.90 13.70
CA LYS A 592 -6.96 18.65 13.72
C LYS A 592 -7.04 19.68 12.59
N THR A 593 -5.92 20.31 12.25
CA THR A 593 -5.86 21.25 11.13
C THR A 593 -6.06 20.55 9.79
N GLN A 594 -5.56 19.32 9.61
CA GLN A 594 -5.85 18.52 8.41
C GLN A 594 -7.37 18.27 8.27
N PHE A 595 -8.07 17.90 9.35
CA PHE A 595 -9.52 17.72 9.32
C PHE A 595 -10.27 19.03 8.97
N LYS A 596 -9.83 20.16 9.52
CA LYS A 596 -10.40 21.49 9.20
C LYS A 596 -10.20 21.83 7.72
N ILE A 597 -8.99 21.68 7.20
CA ILE A 597 -8.70 21.92 5.78
C ILE A 597 -9.56 21.01 4.90
N ALA A 598 -9.68 19.73 5.26
CA ALA A 598 -10.51 18.78 4.52
C ALA A 598 -12.01 19.15 4.56
N SER A 599 -12.47 19.82 5.62
CA SER A 599 -13.83 20.36 5.72
C SER A 599 -14.01 21.72 5.03
N GLY A 600 -12.95 22.24 4.39
CA GLY A 600 -12.98 23.52 3.65
C GLY A 600 -12.75 24.76 4.50
N GLU A 601 -12.29 24.60 5.75
CA GLU A 601 -11.98 25.74 6.59
C GLU A 601 -10.67 26.42 6.16
N SER A 602 -10.64 27.76 6.27
CA SER A 602 -9.43 28.54 5.99
C SER A 602 -8.45 28.49 7.17
N ILE A 603 -7.15 28.48 6.84
CA ILE A 603 -6.05 28.66 7.81
C ILE A 603 -5.40 30.04 7.73
N GLU A 604 -6.06 31.01 7.10
CA GLU A 604 -5.50 32.37 6.94
C GLU A 604 -5.09 33.00 8.28
N ASP A 605 -5.90 32.80 9.32
CA ASP A 605 -5.67 33.37 10.67
C ASP A 605 -4.88 32.44 11.60
N LEU A 606 -4.31 31.33 11.10
CA LEU A 606 -3.56 30.38 11.90
C LEU A 606 -2.32 31.05 12.50
N GLN A 607 -2.25 31.09 13.83
CA GLN A 607 -1.11 31.57 14.58
C GLN A 607 -0.24 30.39 15.01
N PHE A 608 1.08 30.55 14.89
CA PHE A 608 2.06 29.51 15.23
C PHE A 608 3.35 30.11 15.83
N PRO A 609 3.27 30.84 16.97
CA PRO A 609 4.45 31.34 17.61
C PRO A 609 5.33 30.21 18.11
N GLU A 610 6.61 30.21 17.72
CA GLU A 610 7.56 29.23 18.23
C GLU A 610 7.81 29.52 19.73
N ASN A 611 7.62 28.52 20.59
CA ASN A 611 7.83 28.61 22.02
C ASN A 611 8.66 27.44 22.54
N GLY A 612 9.83 27.73 23.09
CA GLY A 612 10.71 26.73 23.67
C GLY A 612 11.37 25.81 22.64
N TYR A 613 11.58 24.58 23.04
CA TYR A 613 12.26 23.56 22.27
C TYR A 613 11.62 22.19 22.51
N ALA A 614 11.49 21.39 21.47
CA ALA A 614 10.98 20.02 21.57
C ALA A 614 11.97 19.00 21.00
N LEU A 615 12.01 17.84 21.65
CA LEU A 615 12.79 16.68 21.25
C LEU A 615 11.86 15.46 21.26
N GLU A 616 11.80 14.75 20.16
CA GLU A 616 11.18 13.45 20.05
C GLU A 616 12.24 12.36 20.08
N VAL A 617 11.94 11.25 20.74
CA VAL A 617 12.71 10.01 20.63
C VAL A 617 11.79 8.88 20.26
N ARG A 618 12.24 8.05 19.32
CA ARG A 618 11.49 6.85 18.87
C ARG A 618 11.93 5.65 19.68
N VAL A 619 11.01 5.13 20.51
CA VAL A 619 11.24 3.87 21.23
C VAL A 619 10.82 2.72 20.32
N ASN A 620 11.80 1.94 19.92
CA ASN A 620 11.66 0.80 19.04
C ASN A 620 11.83 -0.52 19.82
N ALA A 621 11.04 -1.53 19.46
CA ALA A 621 11.17 -2.91 19.92
C ALA A 621 12.34 -3.60 19.20
N GLU A 622 13.56 -3.29 19.61
CA GLU A 622 14.80 -3.78 18.99
C GLU A 622 15.94 -3.86 20.01
N LYS A 623 16.91 -4.73 19.75
CA LYS A 623 18.16 -4.81 20.51
C LYS A 623 19.37 -4.78 19.59
N ALA A 624 20.47 -4.19 20.08
CA ALA A 624 21.74 -4.29 19.39
C ALA A 624 22.30 -5.71 19.49
N VAL A 625 22.90 -6.18 18.40
CA VAL A 625 23.61 -7.46 18.34
C VAL A 625 24.97 -7.26 17.70
N LEU A 626 25.96 -8.08 18.12
CA LEU A 626 27.30 -8.08 17.56
C LEU A 626 27.49 -9.34 16.74
N ASP A 627 28.06 -9.19 15.54
CA ASP A 627 28.53 -10.35 14.77
C ASP A 627 29.89 -10.85 15.27
N ALA A 628 30.42 -11.93 14.69
CA ALA A 628 31.69 -12.51 15.05
C ALA A 628 32.88 -11.55 14.84
N GLU A 629 32.76 -10.62 13.90
CA GLU A 629 33.75 -9.61 13.57
C GLU A 629 33.63 -8.37 14.48
N GLY A 630 32.58 -8.29 15.33
CA GLY A 630 32.30 -7.17 16.21
C GLY A 630 31.54 -6.01 15.55
N ASN A 631 30.96 -6.21 14.35
CA ASN A 631 30.11 -5.22 13.76
C ASN A 631 28.75 -5.18 14.46
N VAL A 632 28.21 -3.97 14.61
CA VAL A 632 26.93 -3.73 15.27
C VAL A 632 25.80 -3.80 14.26
N SER A 633 24.81 -4.62 14.53
CA SER A 633 23.51 -4.61 13.87
C SER A 633 22.38 -4.51 14.89
N PHE A 634 21.14 -4.43 14.44
CA PHE A 634 19.99 -4.38 15.34
C PHE A 634 18.99 -5.46 14.94
N ALA A 635 18.55 -6.21 15.91
CA ALA A 635 17.55 -7.26 15.73
C ALA A 635 16.20 -6.81 16.32
N PRO A 636 15.08 -7.06 15.62
CA PRO A 636 13.76 -6.80 16.16
C PRO A 636 13.45 -7.72 17.33
N THR A 637 12.63 -7.25 18.26
CA THR A 637 12.20 -8.01 19.44
C THR A 637 10.67 -8.00 19.53
N PRO A 638 9.97 -8.68 18.61
CA PRO A 638 8.52 -8.87 18.71
C PRO A 638 8.18 -9.73 19.94
N GLY A 639 6.99 -9.56 20.48
CA GLY A 639 6.53 -10.36 21.62
C GLY A 639 5.53 -9.61 22.49
N GLU A 640 5.14 -10.24 23.59
CA GLU A 640 4.21 -9.67 24.57
C GLU A 640 4.95 -8.73 25.54
N ILE A 641 4.38 -7.54 25.74
CA ILE A 641 4.83 -6.59 26.75
C ILE A 641 4.22 -7.00 28.09
N THR A 642 5.03 -7.59 29.00
CA THR A 642 4.56 -8.10 30.29
C THR A 642 4.39 -7.00 31.33
N LEU A 643 5.13 -5.89 31.18
CA LEU A 643 4.99 -4.68 32.01
C LEU A 643 5.27 -3.44 31.16
N CYS A 644 4.39 -2.44 31.29
CA CYS A 644 4.57 -1.13 30.65
C CYS A 644 4.19 -0.01 31.62
N GLU A 645 5.19 0.68 32.18
CA GLU A 645 4.99 1.83 33.07
C GLU A 645 5.50 3.10 32.36
N LEU A 646 4.59 3.98 31.96
CA LEU A 646 4.85 5.25 31.29
C LEU A 646 4.37 6.41 32.17
N PRO A 647 5.25 7.10 32.91
CA PRO A 647 4.86 8.22 33.78
C PRO A 647 4.19 9.35 32.99
N GLN A 648 3.11 9.92 33.56
CA GLN A 648 2.45 11.08 32.97
C GLN A 648 3.06 12.37 33.48
N GLU A 649 3.51 13.26 32.58
CA GLU A 649 4.11 14.54 32.92
C GLU A 649 3.65 15.64 31.95
N SER A 650 3.46 16.85 32.45
CA SER A 650 2.91 17.96 31.67
C SER A 650 3.81 18.44 30.52
N HIS A 651 5.10 18.14 30.57
CA HIS A 651 6.08 18.50 29.56
C HIS A 651 6.43 17.34 28.62
N ILE A 652 5.75 16.19 28.79
CA ILE A 652 5.90 15.01 27.96
C ILE A 652 4.56 14.71 27.25
N GLN A 653 4.62 14.56 25.96
CA GLN A 653 3.54 13.97 25.18
C GLN A 653 3.95 12.54 24.79
N LEU A 654 3.05 11.59 25.01
CA LEU A 654 3.25 10.21 24.62
C LEU A 654 2.27 9.84 23.51
N ILE A 655 2.79 9.20 22.48
CA ILE A 655 2.00 8.51 21.47
C ILE A 655 2.46 7.06 21.52
N SER A 656 1.66 6.19 22.14
CA SER A 656 2.09 4.84 22.49
C SER A 656 1.10 3.79 22.00
N MET A 657 1.61 2.78 21.29
CA MET A 657 0.92 1.52 21.07
C MET A 657 1.32 0.44 22.09
N ALA A 658 2.30 0.74 22.96
CA ALA A 658 2.74 -0.16 24.03
C ALA A 658 1.80 -0.08 25.23
N GLY A 659 1.53 -1.21 25.84
CA GLY A 659 0.76 -1.36 27.08
C GLY A 659 0.97 -2.77 27.63
N THR A 660 0.78 -2.95 28.94
CA THR A 660 0.88 -4.27 29.57
C THR A 660 -0.14 -5.22 28.97
N GLY A 661 0.30 -6.42 28.55
CA GLY A 661 -0.49 -7.43 27.84
C GLY A 661 -0.64 -7.18 26.33
N LYS A 662 -0.09 -6.10 25.77
CA LYS A 662 -0.10 -5.85 24.33
C LYS A 662 1.04 -6.58 23.64
N VAL A 663 0.76 -7.06 22.42
CA VAL A 663 1.72 -7.83 21.61
C VAL A 663 2.31 -6.94 20.51
N VAL A 664 3.63 -6.91 20.43
CA VAL A 664 4.37 -6.29 19.33
C VAL A 664 4.50 -7.30 18.21
N SER A 665 3.82 -7.02 17.09
CA SER A 665 3.75 -7.91 15.92
C SER A 665 5.08 -7.96 15.16
N PRO A 666 5.51 -9.13 14.65
CA PRO A 666 6.69 -9.25 13.80
C PRO A 666 6.50 -8.74 12.36
N PHE A 667 5.27 -8.45 11.93
CA PHE A 667 4.94 -8.16 10.53
C PHE A 667 5.16 -6.70 10.11
N TYR A 668 5.35 -5.79 11.08
CA TYR A 668 5.40 -4.35 10.82
C TYR A 668 6.68 -3.73 11.42
N ASP A 669 6.79 -2.40 11.35
CA ASP A 669 7.93 -1.68 11.93
C ASP A 669 8.02 -1.81 13.46
N SER A 670 9.21 -1.55 13.99
CA SER A 670 9.52 -1.73 15.41
C SER A 670 9.11 -0.56 16.32
N LEU A 671 8.58 0.54 15.77
CA LEU A 671 8.20 1.73 16.56
C LEU A 671 6.99 1.43 17.45
N ILE A 672 7.18 1.51 18.77
CA ILE A 672 6.13 1.24 19.76
C ILE A 672 5.71 2.48 20.56
N ILE A 673 6.60 3.46 20.74
CA ILE A 673 6.28 4.71 21.45
C ILE A 673 7.06 5.87 20.83
N GLN A 674 6.37 6.99 20.64
CA GLN A 674 6.98 8.30 20.43
C GLN A 674 6.93 9.05 21.77
N VAL A 675 8.08 9.44 22.29
CA VAL A 675 8.19 10.27 23.50
C VAL A 675 8.62 11.66 23.07
N ILE A 676 7.75 12.64 23.22
CA ILE A 676 8.01 14.04 22.85
C ILE A 676 8.14 14.88 24.12
N CYS A 677 9.28 15.51 24.31
CA CYS A 677 9.58 16.37 25.48
C CYS A 677 9.65 17.82 25.05
N HIS A 678 9.04 18.70 25.84
CA HIS A 678 9.13 20.16 25.68
C HIS A 678 9.90 20.81 26.83
N GLY A 679 10.76 21.74 26.48
CA GLY A 679 11.54 22.54 27.44
C GLY A 679 11.67 23.99 26.97
N LYS A 680 12.23 24.85 27.86
CA LYS A 680 12.48 26.25 27.54
C LYS A 680 13.58 26.44 26.48
N ASP A 681 14.52 25.52 26.44
CA ASP A 681 15.66 25.48 25.52
C ASP A 681 16.12 24.03 25.33
N ARG A 682 17.06 23.78 24.40
CA ARG A 682 17.56 22.45 24.07
C ARG A 682 18.13 21.72 25.29
N ASN A 683 18.94 22.41 26.13
CA ASN A 683 19.58 21.80 27.30
C ASN A 683 18.55 21.36 28.36
N ASP A 684 17.54 22.19 28.61
CA ASP A 684 16.42 21.86 29.50
C ASP A 684 15.64 20.67 28.99
N THR A 685 15.33 20.64 27.68
CA THR A 685 14.60 19.55 27.03
C THR A 685 15.34 18.21 27.09
N VAL A 686 16.65 18.21 26.78
CA VAL A 686 17.48 16.98 26.83
C VAL A 686 17.56 16.46 28.28
N LYS A 687 17.73 17.32 29.28
CA LYS A 687 17.75 16.91 30.71
C LYS A 687 16.42 16.31 31.15
N LYS A 688 15.29 16.92 30.76
CA LYS A 688 13.94 16.40 31.04
C LYS A 688 13.69 15.06 30.37
N MET A 689 14.04 14.93 29.07
CA MET A 689 13.92 13.68 28.34
C MET A 689 14.70 12.55 29.02
N LEU A 690 15.97 12.78 29.36
CA LEU A 690 16.79 11.80 30.06
C LEU A 690 16.17 11.40 31.42
N ALA A 691 15.74 12.38 32.24
CA ALA A 691 15.10 12.13 33.53
C ALA A 691 13.78 11.34 33.37
N TYR A 692 13.05 11.58 32.31
CA TYR A 692 11.83 10.83 31.97
C TYR A 692 12.16 9.38 31.62
N LEU A 693 13.07 9.13 30.66
CA LEU A 693 13.45 7.81 30.19
C LEU A 693 14.07 6.92 31.28
N GLN A 694 14.64 7.48 32.31
CA GLN A 694 15.14 6.74 33.49
C GLN A 694 14.04 6.09 34.33
N ARG A 695 12.78 6.54 34.17
CA ARG A 695 11.60 6.04 34.90
C ARG A 695 10.65 5.19 34.05
N VAL A 696 10.87 5.15 32.75
CA VAL A 696 10.14 4.28 31.84
C VAL A 696 10.57 2.83 32.08
N LYS A 697 9.59 1.93 32.23
CA LYS A 697 9.84 0.49 32.34
C LYS A 697 9.02 -0.26 31.31
N ILE A 698 9.68 -1.08 30.52
CA ILE A 698 9.07 -1.96 29.53
C ILE A 698 9.74 -3.33 29.67
N HIS A 699 8.96 -4.36 30.03
CA HIS A 699 9.46 -5.73 30.17
C HIS A 699 8.75 -6.65 29.16
N GLY A 700 9.36 -7.79 28.89
CA GLY A 700 8.88 -8.81 27.94
C GLY A 700 9.49 -8.66 26.54
N ILE A 701 9.95 -7.46 26.18
CA ILE A 701 10.66 -7.18 24.94
C ILE A 701 11.87 -6.29 25.21
N CYS A 702 12.89 -6.34 24.34
CA CYS A 702 13.98 -5.39 24.38
C CYS A 702 13.61 -4.10 23.65
N THR A 703 14.15 -2.96 24.11
CA THR A 703 13.95 -1.66 23.47
C THR A 703 15.28 -0.90 23.34
N ASN A 704 15.30 0.10 22.45
CA ASN A 704 16.45 0.98 22.23
C ASN A 704 16.60 2.10 23.29
N ILE A 705 15.83 2.10 24.38
CA ILE A 705 15.84 3.17 25.41
C ILE A 705 17.23 3.37 26.01
N SER A 706 18.00 2.29 26.31
CA SER A 706 19.35 2.39 26.84
C SER A 706 20.31 3.05 25.86
N LEU A 707 20.18 2.79 24.56
CA LEU A 707 20.94 3.48 23.51
C LEU A 707 20.62 4.97 23.52
N ILE A 708 19.33 5.34 23.53
CA ILE A 708 18.88 6.73 23.56
C ILE A 708 19.40 7.46 24.78
N LYS A 709 19.35 6.85 25.97
CA LYS A 709 19.92 7.43 27.21
C LYS A 709 21.43 7.75 27.08
N ARG A 710 22.18 6.87 26.41
CA ARG A 710 23.62 7.10 26.17
C ARG A 710 23.86 8.23 25.16
N ILE A 711 23.03 8.35 24.13
CA ILE A 711 23.08 9.46 23.18
C ILE A 711 22.80 10.81 23.90
N LEU A 712 21.79 10.85 24.77
CA LEU A 712 21.40 12.07 25.49
C LEU A 712 22.46 12.63 26.45
N VAL A 713 23.48 11.85 26.79
CA VAL A 713 24.63 12.30 27.61
C VAL A 713 25.92 12.43 26.81
N ASP A 714 25.90 12.06 25.53
CA ASP A 714 27.08 12.18 24.68
C ASP A 714 27.44 13.64 24.39
N LYS A 715 28.72 13.96 24.50
CA LYS A 715 29.17 15.35 24.35
C LYS A 715 28.90 15.91 22.95
N VAL A 716 29.09 15.14 21.90
CA VAL A 716 28.84 15.58 20.50
C VAL A 716 27.37 15.94 20.30
N PHE A 717 26.48 15.11 20.86
CA PHE A 717 25.03 15.38 20.82
C PHE A 717 24.68 16.61 21.64
N LEU A 718 25.20 16.71 22.86
CA LEU A 718 24.95 17.85 23.75
C LEU A 718 25.43 19.20 23.17
N ASP A 719 26.60 19.20 22.53
CA ASP A 719 27.14 20.38 21.86
C ASP A 719 26.38 20.75 20.58
N GLY A 720 25.51 19.85 20.05
CA GLY A 720 24.75 20.04 18.82
C GLY A 720 25.60 20.03 17.53
N VAL A 721 26.84 19.56 17.61
CA VAL A 721 27.81 19.53 16.51
C VAL A 721 27.80 18.11 15.88
N TYR A 722 26.71 17.77 15.21
CA TYR A 722 26.54 16.47 14.58
C TYR A 722 25.87 16.61 13.21
N ASP A 723 26.03 15.58 12.41
CA ASP A 723 25.37 15.40 11.10
C ASP A 723 24.82 13.97 11.00
N THR A 724 24.41 13.54 9.81
CA THR A 724 23.84 12.20 9.60
C THR A 724 24.84 11.04 9.80
N THR A 725 26.15 11.31 9.94
CA THR A 725 27.17 10.30 10.27
C THR A 725 27.31 10.06 11.77
N TYR A 726 26.68 10.88 12.58
CA TYR A 726 26.83 10.87 14.04
C TYR A 726 26.56 9.50 14.67
N LEU A 727 25.44 8.87 14.33
CA LEU A 727 25.06 7.63 15.01
C LEU A 727 25.98 6.44 14.64
N PRO A 728 26.35 6.20 13.37
CA PRO A 728 27.41 5.25 13.04
C PRO A 728 28.71 5.47 13.80
N ASP A 729 29.20 6.72 13.90
CA ASP A 729 30.41 7.06 14.62
C ASP A 729 30.28 6.86 16.14
N PHE A 730 29.11 7.19 16.69
CA PHE A 730 28.78 6.97 18.09
C PHE A 730 28.80 5.47 18.46
N LEU A 731 28.20 4.62 17.62
CA LEU A 731 28.18 3.17 17.84
C LEU A 731 29.59 2.56 17.84
N GLN A 732 30.48 3.01 16.95
CA GLN A 732 31.86 2.51 16.88
C GLN A 732 32.69 2.80 18.15
N ARG A 733 32.42 3.93 18.85
CA ARG A 733 33.12 4.34 20.05
C ARG A 733 32.42 3.95 21.36
N THR A 734 31.23 3.32 21.25
CA THR A 734 30.45 2.90 22.42
C THR A 734 30.80 1.47 22.81
N ASP A 735 30.88 1.19 24.12
CA ASP A 735 30.96 -0.18 24.60
C ASP A 735 29.63 -0.90 24.37
N MET A 736 29.56 -1.60 23.24
CA MET A 736 28.36 -2.30 22.80
C MET A 736 28.03 -3.52 23.65
N LYS A 737 29.02 -4.19 24.23
CA LYS A 737 28.78 -5.33 25.14
C LYS A 737 28.07 -4.87 26.41
N ALA A 738 28.55 -3.77 27.00
CA ALA A 738 27.88 -3.18 28.15
C ALA A 738 26.49 -2.65 27.82
N LEU A 739 26.27 -2.10 26.63
CA LEU A 739 24.94 -1.66 26.19
C LEU A 739 23.96 -2.83 26.03
N ILE A 740 24.39 -3.93 25.42
CA ILE A 740 23.56 -5.14 25.23
C ILE A 740 23.14 -5.72 26.58
N ALA A 741 24.09 -5.87 27.51
CA ALA A 741 23.79 -6.36 28.84
C ALA A 741 22.79 -5.44 29.60
N GLU A 742 22.93 -4.11 29.48
CA GLU A 742 21.99 -3.14 30.06
C GLU A 742 20.58 -3.26 29.44
N VAL A 743 20.46 -3.51 28.13
CA VAL A 743 19.18 -3.69 27.44
C VAL A 743 18.49 -4.98 27.90
N GLU A 744 19.23 -6.07 28.02
CA GLU A 744 18.71 -7.36 28.47
C GLU A 744 18.27 -7.32 29.94
N GLU A 745 19.06 -6.70 30.82
CA GLU A 745 18.67 -6.47 32.22
C GLU A 745 17.37 -5.61 32.30
N ALA A 746 17.31 -4.52 31.53
CA ALA A 746 16.17 -3.61 31.55
C ALA A 746 14.89 -4.25 30.99
N SER A 747 14.98 -5.20 30.08
CA SER A 747 13.84 -5.89 29.48
C SER A 747 13.18 -6.92 30.40
N GLY A 748 13.88 -7.36 31.46
CA GLY A 748 13.45 -8.46 32.31
C GLY A 748 13.37 -9.81 31.57
N THR A 749 13.84 -9.84 30.34
CA THR A 749 14.01 -11.10 29.57
C THR A 749 15.31 -11.72 30.01
N GLN A 750 15.25 -12.71 30.87
CA GLN A 750 16.38 -13.65 31.02
C GLN A 750 16.43 -14.42 29.71
N GLY A 751 17.55 -14.32 28.99
CA GLY A 751 17.74 -15.11 27.78
C GLY A 751 17.30 -16.54 28.01
N LEU A 752 16.68 -17.17 27.04
CA LEU A 752 16.38 -18.60 27.11
C LEU A 752 17.68 -19.29 27.48
N GLY A 753 17.83 -19.73 28.74
CA GLY A 753 18.96 -20.51 29.20
C GLY A 753 18.88 -21.86 28.48
N ILE A 754 19.22 -21.87 27.18
CA ILE A 754 19.20 -23.08 26.35
C ILE A 754 20.39 -23.91 26.83
N ASP A 755 20.13 -24.98 27.60
CA ASP A 755 21.10 -25.96 27.95
C ASP A 755 21.21 -27.00 26.84
N LEU A 756 22.42 -27.46 26.54
CA LEU A 756 22.70 -28.48 25.51
C LEU A 756 21.84 -29.76 25.69
N GLU A 757 21.47 -30.08 26.93
CA GLU A 757 20.60 -31.20 27.29
C GLU A 757 19.18 -31.03 26.73
N MET A 758 18.67 -29.77 26.67
CA MET A 758 17.35 -29.49 26.11
C MET A 758 17.33 -29.60 24.57
N LEU A 759 18.47 -29.50 23.94
CA LEU A 759 18.62 -29.59 22.49
C LEU A 759 18.80 -31.03 22.00
N LYS A 760 19.16 -31.98 22.89
CA LYS A 760 19.33 -33.39 22.52
C LYS A 760 17.97 -34.03 22.17
N ILE A 761 17.98 -34.85 21.15
CA ILE A 761 16.87 -35.74 20.83
C ILE A 761 17.06 -37.07 21.59
N GLU A 762 16.09 -37.45 22.44
CA GLU A 762 16.14 -38.69 23.21
C GLU A 762 16.41 -39.92 22.31
N GLY A 763 17.47 -40.70 22.64
CA GLY A 763 17.82 -41.89 21.91
C GLY A 763 18.57 -41.66 20.59
N SER A 764 19.05 -40.47 20.32
CA SER A 764 19.79 -40.09 19.11
C SER A 764 21.00 -39.19 19.44
N ASP A 765 22.02 -39.23 18.56
CA ASP A 765 23.14 -38.29 18.61
C ASP A 765 22.80 -36.92 17.97
N GLU A 766 21.53 -36.71 17.58
CA GLU A 766 21.07 -35.50 16.91
C GLU A 766 20.73 -34.39 17.89
N LEU A 767 20.94 -33.14 17.42
CA LEU A 767 20.62 -31.91 18.17
C LEU A 767 19.54 -31.09 17.45
N LYS A 768 18.69 -30.46 18.21
CA LYS A 768 17.68 -29.52 17.73
C LYS A 768 18.31 -28.14 17.54
N VAL A 769 17.99 -27.47 16.46
CA VAL A 769 18.24 -26.04 16.27
C VAL A 769 16.89 -25.35 16.35
N LEU A 770 16.66 -24.58 17.40
CA LEU A 770 15.41 -23.88 17.68
C LEU A 770 15.45 -22.47 17.07
N SER A 771 14.31 -21.81 16.92
CA SER A 771 14.29 -20.40 16.48
C SER A 771 14.77 -19.48 17.60
N PRO A 772 15.75 -18.60 17.34
CA PRO A 772 16.22 -17.64 18.34
C PRO A 772 15.25 -16.47 18.56
N SER A 773 14.27 -16.30 17.70
CA SER A 773 13.28 -15.22 17.78
C SER A 773 12.04 -15.55 16.95
N THR A 774 10.97 -14.79 17.16
CA THR A 774 9.77 -14.84 16.32
C THR A 774 10.02 -14.09 15.01
N GLY A 775 9.60 -14.68 13.87
CA GLY A 775 9.76 -14.08 12.54
C GLY A 775 9.24 -14.94 11.41
N ILE A 776 9.46 -14.51 10.18
CA ILE A 776 9.18 -15.28 8.97
C ILE A 776 10.48 -15.95 8.54
N PHE A 777 10.44 -17.26 8.35
CA PHE A 777 11.60 -18.09 8.04
C PHE A 777 11.89 -18.12 6.54
N TYR A 778 13.12 -17.81 6.13
CA TYR A 778 13.57 -17.87 4.73
C TYR A 778 14.78 -18.77 4.59
N ARG A 779 14.73 -19.68 3.63
CA ARG A 779 15.81 -20.61 3.29
C ARG A 779 16.82 -20.05 2.31
N THR A 780 16.51 -18.91 1.68
CA THR A 780 17.33 -18.27 0.63
C THR A 780 17.62 -16.82 1.01
N PRO A 781 18.78 -16.26 0.62
CA PRO A 781 19.08 -14.84 0.80
C PRO A 781 18.13 -13.91 0.04
N SER A 782 17.66 -14.37 -1.12
CA SER A 782 16.66 -13.73 -1.95
C SER A 782 15.90 -14.77 -2.77
N PRO A 783 14.74 -14.43 -3.39
CA PRO A 783 13.94 -15.39 -4.16
C PRO A 783 14.67 -16.04 -5.36
N THR A 784 15.76 -15.44 -5.82
CA THR A 784 16.54 -15.89 -6.99
C THR A 784 17.86 -16.55 -6.63
N GLU A 785 18.24 -16.54 -5.36
CA GLU A 785 19.48 -17.12 -4.88
C GLU A 785 19.31 -18.54 -4.33
N PRO A 786 20.38 -19.37 -4.30
CA PRO A 786 20.29 -20.73 -3.77
C PRO A 786 19.99 -20.75 -2.27
N GLU A 787 19.48 -21.87 -1.78
CA GLU A 787 19.25 -22.09 -0.37
C GLU A 787 20.56 -22.02 0.43
N PHE A 788 20.49 -21.50 1.65
CA PHE A 788 21.65 -21.47 2.55
C PHE A 788 22.18 -22.88 2.87
N VAL A 789 21.27 -23.80 3.11
CA VAL A 789 21.58 -25.21 3.41
C VAL A 789 20.50 -26.15 2.90
N SER A 790 20.92 -27.39 2.61
CA SER A 790 20.07 -28.52 2.24
C SER A 790 20.33 -29.71 3.16
N VAL A 791 19.39 -30.66 3.22
CA VAL A 791 19.58 -31.91 3.97
C VAL A 791 20.77 -32.67 3.41
N GLY A 792 21.68 -33.07 4.29
CA GLY A 792 22.95 -33.74 3.96
C GLY A 792 24.16 -32.80 3.88
N ASP A 793 23.95 -31.47 3.95
CA ASP A 793 25.08 -30.54 3.97
C ASP A 793 25.82 -30.58 5.29
N VAL A 794 27.14 -30.40 5.18
CA VAL A 794 28.05 -30.35 6.35
C VAL A 794 28.42 -28.89 6.60
N ILE A 795 28.10 -28.41 7.78
CA ILE A 795 28.23 -27.02 8.19
C ILE A 795 29.15 -26.83 9.39
N THR A 796 29.68 -25.64 9.57
CA THR A 796 30.36 -25.16 10.79
C THR A 796 29.43 -24.24 11.58
N ALA A 797 29.78 -23.89 12.81
CA ALA A 797 28.91 -23.11 13.69
C ALA A 797 28.63 -21.68 13.18
N ASP A 798 29.49 -21.12 12.36
CA ASP A 798 29.39 -19.80 11.74
C ASP A 798 28.60 -19.79 10.41
N HIS A 799 28.26 -20.97 9.86
CA HIS A 799 27.54 -21.08 8.61
C HIS A 799 26.10 -20.62 8.77
N THR A 800 25.64 -19.70 7.92
CA THR A 800 24.25 -19.23 7.93
C THR A 800 23.31 -20.36 7.49
N LEU A 801 22.33 -20.69 8.34
CA LEU A 801 21.34 -21.75 8.10
C LEU A 801 20.07 -21.24 7.42
N CYS A 802 19.66 -20.06 7.82
CA CYS A 802 18.44 -19.40 7.32
C CYS A 802 18.50 -17.91 7.66
N GLN A 803 17.52 -17.18 7.17
CA GLN A 803 17.21 -15.82 7.65
C GLN A 803 15.83 -15.79 8.28
N LEU A 804 15.70 -15.05 9.37
CA LEU A 804 14.42 -14.69 9.96
C LEU A 804 14.12 -13.23 9.62
N GLU A 805 12.97 -12.99 9.00
CA GLU A 805 12.45 -11.64 8.80
C GLU A 805 11.47 -11.32 9.92
N ALA A 806 11.75 -10.26 10.65
CA ALA A 806 10.80 -9.65 11.55
C ALA A 806 10.91 -8.13 11.42
N MET A 807 9.78 -7.44 11.42
CA MET A 807 9.71 -5.98 11.32
C MET A 807 10.52 -5.39 10.14
N LYS A 808 10.50 -6.09 8.99
CA LYS A 808 11.24 -5.74 7.76
C LYS A 808 12.78 -5.78 7.92
N MET A 809 13.28 -6.43 8.96
CA MET A 809 14.71 -6.67 9.17
C MET A 809 14.99 -8.16 9.02
N PHE A 810 16.03 -8.48 8.24
CA PHE A 810 16.49 -9.85 8.02
C PHE A 810 17.66 -10.14 8.98
N THR A 811 17.49 -11.13 9.83
CA THR A 811 18.51 -11.58 10.77
C THR A 811 19.02 -12.96 10.33
N PRO A 812 20.31 -13.11 9.97
CA PRO A 812 20.87 -14.41 9.67
C PRO A 812 20.94 -15.25 10.94
N VAL A 813 20.58 -16.53 10.84
CA VAL A 813 20.65 -17.51 11.93
C VAL A 813 21.75 -18.50 11.62
N ASN A 814 22.67 -18.65 12.56
CA ASN A 814 23.72 -19.67 12.58
C ASN A 814 23.80 -20.33 13.97
N LEU A 815 24.64 -21.32 14.16
CA LEU A 815 24.71 -21.97 15.46
C LEU A 815 25.32 -21.07 16.57
N ASN A 816 26.12 -20.06 16.20
CA ASN A 816 26.64 -19.08 17.15
C ASN A 816 25.56 -18.12 17.64
N SER A 817 24.40 -18.04 16.96
CA SER A 817 23.25 -17.24 17.42
C SER A 817 22.66 -17.75 18.75
N PHE A 818 23.12 -18.93 19.24
CA PHE A 818 22.61 -19.59 20.44
C PHE A 818 23.66 -19.61 21.58
N ALA A 819 24.46 -18.56 21.73
CA ALA A 819 25.35 -18.42 22.85
C ALA A 819 24.57 -18.21 24.16
N GLY A 820 24.64 -19.12 25.11
CA GLY A 820 24.01 -19.01 26.42
C GLY A 820 24.95 -18.39 27.47
N ASP A 821 24.42 -18.11 28.69
CA ASP A 821 25.16 -17.55 29.83
C ASP A 821 26.45 -18.32 30.23
N LYS A 822 26.58 -19.56 29.77
CA LYS A 822 27.71 -20.44 30.05
C LYS A 822 28.67 -20.60 28.89
N GLY A 823 28.53 -19.87 27.80
CA GLY A 823 29.38 -19.92 26.61
C GLY A 823 28.68 -20.55 25.40
N GLU A 824 29.49 -21.04 24.42
CA GLU A 824 28.98 -21.60 23.17
C GLU A 824 28.18 -22.90 23.42
N VAL A 825 26.92 -22.90 23.02
CA VAL A 825 26.02 -24.06 23.13
C VAL A 825 26.43 -25.13 22.13
N TYR A 826 26.91 -24.72 20.94
CA TYR A 826 27.46 -25.61 19.92
C TYR A 826 28.96 -25.35 19.80
N ALA A 827 29.75 -26.42 19.75
CA ALA A 827 31.21 -26.28 19.68
C ALA A 827 31.64 -25.59 18.38
N SER A 828 32.33 -24.45 18.46
CA SER A 828 32.70 -23.60 17.33
C SER A 828 33.60 -24.28 16.29
N GLN A 829 34.34 -25.29 16.67
CA GLN A 829 35.23 -26.06 15.78
C GLN A 829 34.60 -27.39 15.29
N ALA A 830 33.40 -27.74 15.74
CA ALA A 830 32.73 -28.96 15.32
C ALA A 830 32.06 -28.78 13.95
N LYS A 831 31.98 -29.89 13.20
CA LYS A 831 31.18 -29.98 11.98
C LYS A 831 29.87 -30.69 12.27
N TYR A 832 28.82 -30.25 11.65
CA TYR A 832 27.49 -30.79 11.82
C TYR A 832 26.89 -31.10 10.44
N GLU A 833 26.17 -32.22 10.33
CA GLU A 833 25.38 -32.58 9.15
C GLU A 833 23.92 -32.16 9.37
N ILE A 834 23.29 -31.49 8.40
CA ILE A 834 21.88 -31.20 8.43
C ILE A 834 21.09 -32.47 8.14
N THR A 835 20.41 -33.03 9.14
CA THR A 835 19.63 -34.27 8.95
C THR A 835 18.18 -33.98 8.61
N ARG A 836 17.63 -32.83 9.05
CA ARG A 836 16.25 -32.47 8.77
C ARG A 836 16.03 -30.94 8.82
N ILE A 837 15.15 -30.46 7.94
CA ILE A 837 14.62 -29.08 7.90
C ILE A 837 13.12 -29.17 8.16
N ASN A 838 12.61 -28.53 9.23
CA ASN A 838 11.22 -28.70 9.67
C ASN A 838 10.28 -27.61 9.19
N ILE A 839 10.81 -26.47 8.72
CA ILE A 839 10.04 -25.27 8.41
C ILE A 839 10.16 -24.98 6.91
N ALA A 840 9.03 -24.61 6.29
CA ALA A 840 9.01 -24.17 4.90
C ALA A 840 9.36 -22.67 4.79
N SER A 841 10.03 -22.28 3.69
CA SER A 841 10.34 -20.87 3.41
C SER A 841 9.05 -20.05 3.31
N GLY A 842 9.01 -18.87 3.93
CA GLY A 842 7.83 -18.01 4.04
C GLY A 842 6.90 -18.33 5.23
N GLN A 843 7.20 -19.37 6.01
CA GLN A 843 6.39 -19.75 7.17
C GLN A 843 6.79 -18.92 8.40
N GLN A 844 5.79 -18.50 9.18
CA GLN A 844 6.01 -17.87 10.48
C GLN A 844 6.51 -18.90 11.49
N VAL A 845 7.50 -18.51 12.29
CA VAL A 845 8.02 -19.24 13.43
C VAL A 845 8.00 -18.38 14.68
N ASN A 846 7.83 -19.01 15.83
CA ASN A 846 7.98 -18.36 17.13
C ASN A 846 9.35 -18.73 17.74
N GLU A 847 9.79 -17.93 18.69
CA GLU A 847 10.98 -18.25 19.48
C GLU A 847 10.81 -19.64 20.12
N GLY A 848 11.83 -20.48 19.97
CA GLY A 848 11.81 -21.86 20.46
C GLY A 848 11.24 -22.91 19.49
N ASP A 849 10.67 -22.52 18.34
CA ASP A 849 10.20 -23.47 17.33
C ASP A 849 11.39 -24.23 16.69
N LEU A 850 11.19 -25.52 16.41
CA LEU A 850 12.21 -26.39 15.82
C LEU A 850 12.44 -26.06 14.34
N LEU A 851 13.59 -25.46 14.00
CA LEU A 851 13.96 -25.11 12.64
C LEU A 851 14.65 -26.27 11.92
N PHE A 852 15.76 -26.75 12.50
CA PHE A 852 16.59 -27.80 11.91
C PHE A 852 16.88 -28.90 12.92
N VAL A 853 17.24 -30.07 12.42
CA VAL A 853 17.91 -31.13 13.19
C VAL A 853 19.30 -31.35 12.58
N ILE A 854 20.32 -31.36 13.42
CA ILE A 854 21.72 -31.51 13.03
C ILE A 854 22.36 -32.68 13.77
N LYS A 855 23.35 -33.32 13.16
CA LYS A 855 24.11 -34.38 13.75
C LYS A 855 25.58 -33.99 13.84
N PRO A 856 26.22 -34.04 15.04
CA PRO A 856 27.66 -33.81 15.16
C PRO A 856 28.44 -34.87 14.38
N LEU A 857 29.40 -34.41 13.57
CA LEU A 857 30.34 -35.30 12.91
C LEU A 857 31.59 -35.40 13.78
N VAL A 858 31.75 -36.53 14.42
CA VAL A 858 32.92 -36.81 15.28
C VAL A 858 34.16 -36.96 14.39
N GLY A 859 34.97 -35.89 14.29
CA GLY A 859 36.35 -36.02 13.83
C GLY A 859 37.13 -36.76 14.94
N ASP A 860 37.90 -37.82 14.55
CA ASP A 860 38.79 -38.52 15.46
C ASP A 860 39.63 -37.51 16.27
N GLN A 861 39.28 -37.27 17.53
CA GLN A 861 40.12 -37.16 18.72
C GLN A 861 39.43 -36.37 19.85
N GLN A 862 39.30 -37.11 20.97
CA GLN A 862 39.19 -36.68 22.34
C GLN A 862 37.86 -36.07 22.85
N VAL A 863 37.05 -37.00 23.35
CA VAL A 863 36.22 -36.81 24.55
C VAL A 863 37.17 -36.68 25.74
N ALA A 864 37.16 -35.54 26.40
CA ALA A 864 37.61 -35.44 27.78
C ALA A 864 36.67 -34.51 28.53
#